data_69bd5dac4a0568f2f49eb5abcfd0747d
#
_entry.id   69bd5dac4a0568f2f49eb5abcfd0747d
#
_cell.length_a   1.000
_cell.length_b   1.000
_cell.length_c   1.000
_cell.angle_alpha   90.00
_cell.angle_beta   90.00
_cell.angle_gamma   90.00
#
_symmetry.space_group_name_H-M   'P 1'
#
loop_
_entity.id
_entity.type
_entity.pdbx_description
1 polymer ?
#
loop_
_entity_poly.entity_id
_entity_poly.type
_entity_poly.pdbx_seq_one_letter_code
_entity_poly.pdbx_strand_id
1 'polypeptide(L)'
;LTLFIQILPFFCEFFVYLWHYIIMFSTKEGRVESIETVPDTENDPIKQPYYITNSHTAMNENKVQELQDVVIRFSGDSGDGMQLTGTLFSDTSALLGNGISTFPDYPAEIRAPQGTVAGVSGFQVHFGAKRQLNPGDFCDVLIAMNPAALKANRKWLKPGATVILDEDSITEEHLRKAGFATLDPIRELNLEDFNVVVPNITEMTKAALADSGLDNKAMVKCKNMFALGICFYLYNRPEDHAKHYLDSKFAKKNPAIAEANKRAIDAGYNYAANTHQFANTYTVASGQMEKGTYRSISGNVATAWGLCAASEKSGLPLFCGSYPITPATVILEELAKRKDLGVKTVQAEDEIAGICTAIGASFAGNFAVTTTSGPGLSLKSEALGLAVMTELPLVVVDVQRGGPSTGLPTKTEQSDLQQALYGRNGESPVAVIAASMPSDCFHYAFEAGRIAMEHMTPVVLLSDGFIANGSEPWKIPSMKDYPTINPPIIDKTEDGGPFMPYARNEKLARSWAFPGKAGLEHRVGGLEKDKLKGSISIDPQNHQEMTNLRAAKIAKIADYIPHQTVYGDPEGDLLVVGWGGTRGHLQNAVDKMRAEGKKVSLCHFNYINPLPHGVADIFKRFKKIVVCELNEGQFANYLRGKLQQFDYEQYNKCEGQPFTVTELTNKFHSLLK
;
A
#
# COMPACT_ATOMS: atom_id res chain seq x y z
N LEU A 1 -21.52 0.15 35.72
CA LEU A 1 -22.78 0.42 34.98
C LEU A 1 -22.86 1.90 34.54
N THR A 2 -22.41 2.84 35.38
CA THR A 2 -22.45 4.28 35.08
C THR A 2 -21.48 4.70 33.96
N LEU A 3 -20.39 3.98 33.77
CA LEU A 3 -19.42 4.20 32.64
C LEU A 3 -19.95 3.63 31.32
N PHE A 4 -20.79 2.59 31.37
CA PHE A 4 -21.39 1.96 30.18
C PHE A 4 -22.50 2.83 29.54
N ILE A 5 -23.20 3.63 30.34
CA ILE A 5 -24.29 4.48 29.86
C ILE A 5 -23.78 5.76 29.17
N GLN A 6 -22.54 6.20 29.45
CA GLN A 6 -21.94 7.35 28.78
C GLN A 6 -21.30 7.06 27.41
N ILE A 7 -21.10 5.78 27.09
CA ILE A 7 -20.47 5.35 25.81
C ILE A 7 -21.52 4.99 24.74
N LEU A 8 -22.74 4.67 25.14
CA LEU A 8 -23.81 4.26 24.23
C LEU A 8 -24.22 5.29 23.15
N PRO A 9 -24.24 6.62 23.41
CA PRO A 9 -24.58 7.60 22.39
C PRO A 9 -23.54 7.70 21.26
N PHE A 10 -22.27 7.42 21.55
CA PHE A 10 -21.17 7.53 20.56
C PHE A 10 -21.11 6.34 19.60
N PHE A 11 -21.60 5.19 20.01
CA PHE A 11 -21.71 4.03 19.13
C PHE A 11 -22.89 4.14 18.14
N CYS A 12 -23.98 4.80 18.54
CA CYS A 12 -25.14 4.96 17.66
C CYS A 12 -24.88 5.86 16.45
N GLU A 13 -24.09 6.92 16.56
CA GLU A 13 -23.80 7.80 15.41
C GLU A 13 -22.87 7.13 14.40
N PHE A 14 -21.93 6.30 14.82
CA PHE A 14 -21.06 5.54 13.92
C PHE A 14 -21.84 4.44 13.17
N PHE A 15 -22.77 3.76 13.85
CA PHE A 15 -23.65 2.77 13.23
C PHE A 15 -24.69 3.38 12.29
N VAL A 16 -25.18 4.58 12.55
CA VAL A 16 -26.12 5.29 11.66
C VAL A 16 -25.45 5.69 10.35
N TYR A 17 -24.15 6.09 10.36
CA TYR A 17 -23.40 6.37 9.14
C TYR A 17 -23.12 5.09 8.33
N LEU A 18 -22.80 4.00 8.99
CA LEU A 18 -22.58 2.70 8.34
C LEU A 18 -23.91 2.07 7.84
N TRP A 19 -24.97 2.23 8.60
CA TRP A 19 -26.30 1.67 8.27
C TRP A 19 -26.98 2.42 7.12
N HIS A 20 -26.81 3.72 7.00
CA HIS A 20 -27.26 4.47 5.80
C HIS A 20 -26.54 4.04 4.52
N TYR A 21 -25.33 3.52 4.63
CA TYR A 21 -24.61 2.97 3.49
C TYR A 21 -25.10 1.55 3.09
N ILE A 22 -25.57 0.78 4.06
CA ILE A 22 -26.03 -0.61 3.83
C ILE A 22 -27.50 -0.69 3.41
N ILE A 23 -28.38 0.17 3.90
CA ILE A 23 -29.82 0.12 3.61
C ILE A 23 -30.16 0.63 2.19
N MET A 24 -29.32 1.43 1.54
CA MET A 24 -29.57 1.91 0.18
C MET A 24 -29.35 0.84 -0.93
N PHE A 25 -28.93 -0.38 -0.58
CA PHE A 25 -28.69 -1.46 -1.56
C PHE A 25 -29.66 -2.65 -1.47
N SER A 26 -30.70 -2.58 -0.64
CA SER A 26 -31.58 -3.74 -0.39
C SER A 26 -33.00 -3.68 -0.99
N THR A 27 -33.27 -2.84 -1.98
CA THR A 27 -34.56 -2.94 -2.69
C THR A 27 -34.39 -2.60 -4.16
N LYS A 28 -34.33 -3.61 -5.03
CA LYS A 28 -35.12 -3.79 -6.26
C LYS A 28 -34.68 -5.02 -7.03
N GLU A 29 -35.60 -5.97 -7.09
CA GLU A 29 -35.59 -7.07 -8.06
C GLU A 29 -35.74 -6.55 -9.48
N GLY A 30 -35.09 -7.19 -10.45
CA GLY A 30 -35.38 -6.97 -11.87
C GLY A 30 -34.33 -7.57 -12.82
N ARG A 31 -34.57 -8.80 -13.27
CA ARG A 31 -34.21 -9.46 -14.53
C ARG A 31 -32.86 -9.15 -15.18
N VAL A 32 -32.07 -10.20 -15.31
CA VAL A 32 -30.92 -10.33 -16.21
C VAL A 32 -31.44 -10.44 -17.65
N GLU A 33 -31.12 -9.46 -18.49
CA GLU A 33 -31.12 -9.59 -19.94
C GLU A 33 -29.69 -9.84 -20.42
N SER A 34 -29.59 -10.73 -21.40
CA SER A 34 -28.36 -11.21 -22.02
C SER A 34 -27.48 -10.08 -22.54
N ILE A 35 -26.17 -10.15 -22.22
CA ILE A 35 -25.17 -9.27 -22.81
C ILE A 35 -24.92 -9.70 -24.25
N GLU A 36 -25.44 -8.97 -25.21
CA GLU A 36 -24.99 -8.99 -26.59
C GLU A 36 -23.57 -8.39 -26.66
N THR A 37 -22.71 -9.06 -27.38
CA THR A 37 -21.35 -8.58 -27.71
C THR A 37 -21.47 -7.31 -28.55
N VAL A 38 -21.03 -6.19 -27.99
CA VAL A 38 -20.92 -4.92 -28.72
C VAL A 38 -19.68 -4.98 -29.60
N PRO A 39 -19.80 -4.65 -30.91
CA PRO A 39 -18.63 -4.61 -31.79
C PRO A 39 -17.66 -3.48 -31.40
N ASP A 40 -16.37 -3.74 -31.60
CA ASP A 40 -15.28 -2.78 -31.47
C ASP A 40 -15.59 -1.50 -32.24
N THR A 41 -15.97 -0.44 -31.53
CA THR A 41 -16.03 0.89 -32.08
C THR A 41 -14.73 1.63 -31.76
N GLU A 42 -14.08 2.11 -32.80
CA GLU A 42 -12.79 2.83 -32.79
C GLU A 42 -12.80 4.21 -32.07
N ASN A 43 -13.74 4.48 -31.17
CA ASN A 43 -13.87 5.74 -30.45
C ASN A 43 -13.83 5.55 -28.93
N ASP A 44 -12.74 4.96 -28.44
CA ASP A 44 -12.39 5.01 -27.00
C ASP A 44 -11.56 6.27 -26.74
N PRO A 45 -12.04 7.24 -25.96
CA PRO A 45 -11.33 8.50 -25.69
C PRO A 45 -9.98 8.33 -24.98
N ILE A 46 -9.63 7.11 -24.56
CA ILE A 46 -8.34 6.79 -23.91
C ILE A 46 -7.22 6.52 -24.93
N LYS A 47 -7.55 6.34 -26.25
CA LYS A 47 -6.57 5.97 -27.29
C LYS A 47 -6.03 7.13 -28.11
N GLN A 48 -6.50 8.35 -27.94
CA GLN A 48 -5.96 9.50 -28.68
C GLN A 48 -4.79 10.13 -27.92
N PRO A 49 -3.61 10.29 -28.56
CA PRO A 49 -2.58 11.16 -28.00
C PRO A 49 -3.11 12.58 -27.95
N TYR A 50 -3.22 13.14 -26.75
CA TYR A 50 -3.58 14.55 -26.58
C TYR A 50 -2.50 15.42 -27.19
N TYR A 51 -2.74 15.92 -28.41
CA TYR A 51 -1.98 17.03 -28.95
C TYR A 51 -2.46 18.29 -28.23
N ILE A 52 -1.56 18.91 -27.46
CA ILE A 52 -1.80 20.23 -26.87
C ILE A 52 -1.86 21.22 -28.03
N THR A 53 -3.06 21.55 -28.48
CA THR A 53 -3.23 22.75 -29.31
C THR A 53 -3.07 23.96 -28.39
N ASN A 54 -1.94 24.64 -28.51
CA ASN A 54 -1.70 25.94 -27.87
C ASN A 54 -2.75 26.95 -28.36
N SER A 55 -3.83 27.11 -27.63
CA SER A 55 -4.80 28.20 -27.81
C SER A 55 -4.88 29.11 -26.59
N HIS A 56 -3.72 29.55 -26.07
CA HIS A 56 -3.61 30.71 -25.21
C HIS A 56 -2.43 31.55 -25.62
N THR A 57 -2.61 32.34 -26.66
CA THR A 57 -1.76 33.46 -26.99
C THR A 57 -2.16 34.65 -26.12
N ALA A 58 -1.47 34.88 -25.01
CA ALA A 58 -1.41 36.18 -24.37
C ALA A 58 -0.16 36.28 -23.48
N MET A 59 0.80 36.98 -23.99
CA MET A 59 1.83 37.77 -23.33
C MET A 59 2.03 37.53 -21.83
N ASN A 60 3.03 36.69 -21.52
CA ASN A 60 4.06 36.97 -20.49
C ASN A 60 5.18 35.94 -20.66
N GLU A 61 6.41 36.43 -20.81
CA GLU A 61 7.60 35.58 -20.90
C GLU A 61 7.94 34.97 -19.51
N ASN A 62 7.06 34.19 -18.93
CA ASN A 62 7.44 33.26 -17.87
C ASN A 62 8.36 32.22 -18.51
N LYS A 63 9.61 32.17 -18.09
CA LYS A 63 10.52 31.12 -18.56
C LYS A 63 10.01 29.77 -18.14
N VAL A 64 9.62 28.98 -19.13
CA VAL A 64 9.31 27.56 -18.89
C VAL A 64 10.63 26.83 -18.64
N GLN A 65 10.76 26.23 -17.46
CA GLN A 65 11.92 25.42 -17.10
C GLN A 65 11.58 23.94 -17.22
N GLU A 66 12.43 23.17 -17.88
CA GLU A 66 12.30 21.73 -17.96
C GLU A 66 12.99 21.09 -16.75
N LEU A 67 12.24 20.24 -16.00
CA LEU A 67 12.73 19.51 -14.84
C LEU A 67 12.73 18.01 -15.12
N GLN A 68 13.67 17.28 -14.53
CA GLN A 68 13.74 15.82 -14.64
C GLN A 68 12.71 15.12 -13.72
N ASP A 69 12.58 15.60 -12.53
CA ASP A 69 11.61 15.15 -11.54
C ASP A 69 11.29 16.27 -10.54
N VAL A 70 10.18 16.13 -9.83
CA VAL A 70 9.67 17.09 -8.85
C VAL A 70 8.96 16.36 -7.71
N VAL A 71 9.13 16.88 -6.51
CA VAL A 71 8.40 16.44 -5.33
C VAL A 71 7.49 17.56 -4.83
N ILE A 72 6.19 17.33 -4.83
CA ILE A 72 5.18 18.23 -4.27
C ILE A 72 4.59 17.61 -3.00
N ARG A 73 4.43 18.40 -1.95
CA ARG A 73 3.76 18.00 -0.73
C ARG A 73 2.55 18.89 -0.47
N PHE A 74 1.36 18.29 -0.49
CA PHE A 74 0.09 18.91 -0.11
C PHE A 74 -0.13 18.65 1.38
N SER A 75 -0.48 19.67 2.16
CA SER A 75 -0.66 19.51 3.60
C SER A 75 -1.71 20.47 4.16
N GLY A 76 -2.53 19.95 5.08
CA GLY A 76 -3.62 20.68 5.74
C GLY A 76 -4.20 19.83 6.88
N ASP A 77 -5.31 20.25 7.43
CA ASP A 77 -6.05 19.44 8.41
C ASP A 77 -6.70 18.20 7.75
N SER A 78 -7.02 17.21 8.56
CA SER A 78 -7.65 15.96 8.10
C SER A 78 -8.96 16.16 7.29
N GLY A 79 -9.60 17.33 7.37
CA GLY A 79 -10.81 17.69 6.62
C GLY A 79 -10.57 18.52 5.36
N ASP A 80 -9.34 19.00 5.12
CA ASP A 80 -9.02 19.92 4.02
C ASP A 80 -8.91 19.25 2.64
N GLY A 81 -9.09 17.94 2.54
CA GLY A 81 -9.13 17.23 1.27
C GLY A 81 -7.78 17.04 0.58
N MET A 82 -6.65 17.13 1.29
CA MET A 82 -5.30 17.03 0.73
C MET A 82 -5.03 15.70 0.03
N GLN A 83 -5.63 14.61 0.52
CA GLN A 83 -5.53 13.29 -0.13
C GLN A 83 -6.14 13.31 -1.53
N LEU A 84 -7.32 13.94 -1.69
CA LEU A 84 -7.98 14.07 -2.99
C LEU A 84 -7.18 14.97 -3.95
N THR A 85 -6.67 16.10 -3.45
CA THR A 85 -5.85 17.03 -4.24
C THR A 85 -4.60 16.34 -4.79
N GLY A 86 -3.85 15.66 -3.92
CA GLY A 86 -2.66 14.91 -4.32
C GLY A 86 -2.96 13.77 -5.29
N THR A 87 -4.06 13.04 -5.08
CA THR A 87 -4.50 11.97 -5.99
C THR A 87 -4.83 12.53 -7.37
N LEU A 88 -5.60 13.61 -7.48
CA LEU A 88 -5.95 14.21 -8.76
C LEU A 88 -4.73 14.75 -9.51
N PHE A 89 -3.78 15.35 -8.79
CA PHE A 89 -2.51 15.81 -9.36
C PHE A 89 -1.66 14.63 -9.87
N SER A 90 -1.54 13.58 -9.07
CA SER A 90 -0.75 12.40 -9.45
C SER A 90 -1.36 11.65 -10.62
N ASP A 91 -2.68 11.45 -10.64
CA ASP A 91 -3.37 10.77 -11.73
C ASP A 91 -3.27 11.56 -13.05
N THR A 92 -3.43 12.89 -12.99
CA THR A 92 -3.21 13.75 -14.18
C THR A 92 -1.78 13.64 -14.71
N SER A 93 -0.79 13.63 -13.82
CA SER A 93 0.62 13.49 -14.20
C SER A 93 0.94 12.09 -14.76
N ALA A 94 0.32 11.04 -14.22
CA ALA A 94 0.44 9.67 -14.74
C ALA A 94 -0.14 9.55 -16.16
N LEU A 95 -1.28 10.19 -16.43
CA LEU A 95 -1.90 10.22 -17.78
C LEU A 95 -1.00 10.89 -18.81
N LEU A 96 -0.17 11.84 -18.40
CA LEU A 96 0.83 12.47 -19.27
C LEU A 96 2.09 11.61 -19.46
N GLY A 97 2.12 10.40 -18.91
CA GLY A 97 3.22 9.46 -19.05
C GLY A 97 4.37 9.67 -18.07
N ASN A 98 4.19 10.45 -17.02
CA ASN A 98 5.19 10.57 -15.97
C ASN A 98 5.25 9.31 -15.08
N GLY A 99 6.45 8.96 -14.63
CA GLY A 99 6.64 8.05 -13.51
C GLY A 99 6.19 8.72 -12.22
N ILE A 100 5.43 8.02 -11.39
CA ILE A 100 4.81 8.55 -10.17
C ILE A 100 5.17 7.65 -8.99
N SER A 101 5.40 8.24 -7.83
CA SER A 101 5.40 7.58 -6.54
C SER A 101 4.71 8.49 -5.53
N THR A 102 3.74 7.97 -4.77
CA THR A 102 2.98 8.76 -3.80
C THR A 102 3.19 8.29 -2.38
N PHE A 103 3.05 9.20 -1.42
CA PHE A 103 3.06 8.92 0.00
C PHE A 103 1.92 9.68 0.70
N PRO A 104 0.77 9.04 0.89
CA PRO A 104 -0.28 9.54 1.77
C PRO A 104 0.19 9.52 3.22
N ASP A 105 0.24 10.68 3.86
CA ASP A 105 0.65 10.85 5.25
C ASP A 105 -0.58 11.25 6.09
N TYR A 106 -1.15 10.28 6.79
CA TYR A 106 -2.32 10.50 7.62
C TYR A 106 -1.91 10.97 9.02
N PRO A 107 -2.75 11.78 9.70
CA PRO A 107 -2.49 12.18 11.07
C PRO A 107 -2.34 10.96 11.99
N ALA A 108 -1.47 11.06 12.96
CA ALA A 108 -1.26 10.00 13.95
C ALA A 108 -2.52 9.75 14.80
N GLU A 109 -3.28 10.79 15.06
CA GLU A 109 -4.54 10.76 15.79
C GLU A 109 -5.71 11.18 14.89
N ILE A 110 -6.64 10.27 14.63
CA ILE A 110 -7.79 10.47 13.73
C ILE A 110 -8.71 11.61 14.20
N ARG A 111 -8.70 11.94 15.49
CA ARG A 111 -9.55 12.97 16.12
C ARG A 111 -8.75 14.10 16.75
N ALA A 112 -7.53 14.34 16.29
CA ALA A 112 -6.77 15.51 16.75
C ALA A 112 -7.54 16.80 16.44
N PRO A 113 -7.50 17.80 17.34
CA PRO A 113 -8.15 19.07 17.10
C PRO A 113 -7.62 19.75 15.83
N GLN A 114 -8.52 20.34 15.06
CA GLN A 114 -8.16 21.09 13.85
C GLN A 114 -7.24 22.26 14.18
N GLY A 115 -6.27 22.52 13.32
CA GLY A 115 -5.26 23.56 13.48
C GLY A 115 -4.09 23.18 14.40
N THR A 116 -4.02 21.92 14.87
CA THR A 116 -2.88 21.41 15.64
C THR A 116 -1.94 20.58 14.77
N VAL A 117 -0.66 20.57 15.11
CA VAL A 117 0.37 19.77 14.38
C VAL A 117 0.02 18.27 14.35
N ALA A 118 -0.61 17.74 15.40
CA ALA A 118 -1.03 16.34 15.48
C ALA A 118 -2.16 15.98 14.50
N GLY A 119 -2.99 16.96 14.11
CA GLY A 119 -4.11 16.78 13.16
C GLY A 119 -3.75 16.97 11.69
N VAL A 120 -2.48 17.25 11.39
CA VAL A 120 -2.03 17.50 10.01
C VAL A 120 -2.07 16.22 9.18
N SER A 121 -2.73 16.32 8.04
CA SER A 121 -2.72 15.33 6.94
C SER A 121 -1.83 15.84 5.82
N GLY A 122 -1.09 14.94 5.19
CA GLY A 122 -0.22 15.25 4.05
C GLY A 122 -0.39 14.27 2.91
N PHE A 123 -0.01 14.69 1.71
CA PHE A 123 0.10 13.83 0.53
C PHE A 123 1.30 14.28 -0.28
N GLN A 124 2.29 13.42 -0.41
CA GLN A 124 3.48 13.70 -1.20
C GLN A 124 3.40 12.99 -2.54
N VAL A 125 3.74 13.71 -3.60
CA VAL A 125 3.80 13.21 -4.97
C VAL A 125 5.20 13.46 -5.51
N HIS A 126 5.91 12.41 -5.88
CA HIS A 126 7.13 12.46 -6.66
C HIS A 126 6.82 12.05 -8.09
N PHE A 127 7.03 12.93 -9.05
CA PHE A 127 6.76 12.66 -10.45
C PHE A 127 7.95 13.09 -11.33
N GLY A 128 8.18 12.36 -12.41
CA GLY A 128 9.35 12.61 -13.24
C GLY A 128 9.29 11.95 -14.61
N ALA A 129 10.30 12.24 -15.44
CA ALA A 129 10.47 11.65 -16.76
C ALA A 129 10.83 10.16 -16.71
N LYS A 130 11.24 9.62 -15.56
CA LYS A 130 11.55 8.20 -15.34
C LYS A 130 10.61 7.63 -14.29
N ARG A 131 10.57 6.29 -14.20
CA ARG A 131 9.86 5.61 -13.10
C ARG A 131 10.42 6.09 -11.76
N GLN A 132 9.53 6.56 -10.88
CA GLN A 132 9.88 6.95 -9.53
C GLN A 132 9.70 5.76 -8.58
N LEU A 133 10.77 5.41 -7.85
CA LEU A 133 10.77 4.24 -6.97
C LEU A 133 10.46 4.60 -5.51
N ASN A 134 10.52 5.88 -5.16
CA ASN A 134 10.20 6.38 -3.83
C ASN A 134 9.54 7.77 -3.92
N PRO A 135 8.90 8.24 -2.85
CA PRO A 135 8.16 9.50 -2.87
C PRO A 135 9.05 10.77 -2.78
N GLY A 136 10.38 10.62 -2.82
CA GLY A 136 11.35 11.71 -2.64
C GLY A 136 11.64 12.01 -1.16
N ASP A 137 12.86 12.48 -0.88
CA ASP A 137 13.30 12.78 0.48
C ASP A 137 12.76 14.14 0.94
N PHE A 138 12.88 15.15 0.10
CA PHE A 138 12.50 16.55 0.36
C PHE A 138 11.65 17.08 -0.76
N CYS A 139 10.72 17.99 -0.45
CA CYS A 139 9.84 18.57 -1.46
C CYS A 139 10.39 19.85 -2.06
N ASP A 140 10.15 20.00 -3.37
CA ASP A 140 10.41 21.22 -4.15
C ASP A 140 9.30 22.26 -3.94
N VAL A 141 8.06 21.78 -3.67
CA VAL A 141 6.91 22.63 -3.37
C VAL A 141 6.15 22.07 -2.18
N LEU A 142 5.84 22.92 -1.22
CA LEU A 142 4.91 22.64 -0.12
C LEU A 142 3.68 23.53 -0.29
N ILE A 143 2.51 22.90 -0.35
CA ILE A 143 1.22 23.59 -0.23
C ILE A 143 0.72 23.37 1.19
N ALA A 144 0.68 24.42 1.99
CA ALA A 144 0.24 24.41 3.37
C ALA A 144 -1.08 25.18 3.52
N MET A 145 -2.16 24.48 3.86
CA MET A 145 -3.48 25.09 3.98
C MET A 145 -3.69 25.83 5.32
N ASN A 146 -2.71 25.73 6.25
CA ASN A 146 -2.72 26.41 7.53
C ASN A 146 -1.34 26.40 8.19
N PRO A 147 -1.12 27.20 9.28
CA PRO A 147 0.16 27.26 9.98
C PRO A 147 0.62 25.94 10.60
N ALA A 148 -0.29 25.08 11.05
CA ALA A 148 0.07 23.77 11.59
C ALA A 148 0.68 22.87 10.52
N ALA A 149 0.11 22.87 9.30
CA ALA A 149 0.63 22.17 8.16
C ALA A 149 2.02 22.68 7.73
N LEU A 150 2.23 24.00 7.77
CA LEU A 150 3.53 24.61 7.52
C LEU A 150 4.58 24.13 8.52
N LYS A 151 4.27 24.23 9.82
CA LYS A 151 5.18 23.84 10.92
C LYS A 151 5.54 22.37 10.89
N ALA A 152 4.56 21.48 10.65
CA ALA A 152 4.76 20.04 10.58
C ALA A 152 5.70 19.63 9.44
N ASN A 153 5.71 20.39 8.34
CA ASN A 153 6.40 20.03 7.11
C ASN A 153 7.66 20.85 6.81
N ARG A 154 8.01 21.84 7.63
CA ARG A 154 9.21 22.66 7.46
C ARG A 154 10.49 21.83 7.22
N LYS A 155 10.64 20.74 7.95
CA LYS A 155 11.80 19.85 7.88
C LYS A 155 11.95 19.10 6.56
N TRP A 156 10.91 19.05 5.74
CA TRP A 156 10.90 18.35 4.45
C TRP A 156 11.15 19.26 3.25
N LEU A 157 11.41 20.56 3.48
CA LEU A 157 11.67 21.51 2.40
C LEU A 157 13.11 21.38 1.88
N LYS A 158 13.29 21.31 0.58
CA LYS A 158 14.59 21.50 -0.06
C LYS A 158 15.04 22.98 0.10
N PRO A 159 16.33 23.28 0.16
CA PRO A 159 16.80 24.66 0.06
C PRO A 159 16.24 25.35 -1.19
N GLY A 160 15.68 26.55 -1.05
CA GLY A 160 15.06 27.31 -2.14
C GLY A 160 13.70 26.78 -2.64
N ALA A 161 13.08 25.84 -1.91
CA ALA A 161 11.74 25.32 -2.25
C ALA A 161 10.68 26.43 -2.26
N THR A 162 9.63 26.21 -3.03
CA THR A 162 8.44 27.06 -3.04
C THR A 162 7.48 26.64 -1.93
N VAL A 163 7.02 27.61 -1.14
CA VAL A 163 6.01 27.43 -0.10
C VAL A 163 4.77 28.24 -0.46
N ILE A 164 3.63 27.56 -0.60
CA ILE A 164 2.32 28.20 -0.82
C ILE A 164 1.52 28.05 0.47
N LEU A 165 1.18 29.16 1.12
CA LEU A 165 0.49 29.21 2.41
C LEU A 165 -0.80 30.01 2.28
N ASP A 166 -1.95 29.45 2.69
CA ASP A 166 -3.23 30.16 2.70
C ASP A 166 -3.20 31.33 3.70
N GLU A 167 -3.20 32.58 3.20
CA GLU A 167 -3.13 33.80 4.02
C GLU A 167 -4.29 33.88 5.02
N ASP A 168 -5.49 33.51 4.58
CA ASP A 168 -6.69 33.58 5.40
C ASP A 168 -6.63 32.66 6.62
N SER A 169 -5.72 31.71 6.61
CA SER A 169 -5.48 30.79 7.72
C SER A 169 -4.51 31.34 8.78
N ILE A 170 -3.79 32.44 8.50
CA ILE A 170 -2.80 33.03 9.40
C ILE A 170 -3.52 33.93 10.42
N THR A 171 -4.17 33.31 11.39
CA THR A 171 -4.84 34.01 12.50
C THR A 171 -4.12 33.74 13.81
N GLU A 172 -4.25 34.65 14.78
CA GLU A 172 -3.66 34.47 16.13
C GLU A 172 -4.11 33.15 16.76
N GLU A 173 -5.38 32.76 16.57
CA GLU A 173 -5.93 31.51 17.08
C GLU A 173 -5.25 30.28 16.43
N HIS A 174 -5.09 30.28 15.11
CA HIS A 174 -4.46 29.16 14.40
C HIS A 174 -2.96 29.05 14.70
N LEU A 175 -2.26 30.18 14.77
CA LEU A 175 -0.85 30.22 15.15
C LEU A 175 -0.64 29.67 16.56
N ARG A 176 -1.48 30.09 17.52
CA ARG A 176 -1.42 29.58 18.88
C ARG A 176 -1.72 28.08 18.97
N LYS A 177 -2.75 27.59 18.25
CA LYS A 177 -3.07 26.15 18.19
C LYS A 177 -1.93 25.33 17.59
N ALA A 178 -1.25 25.86 16.59
CA ALA A 178 -0.07 25.25 15.98
C ALA A 178 1.21 25.40 16.83
N GLY A 179 1.14 26.11 17.96
CA GLY A 179 2.25 26.31 18.91
C GLY A 179 3.32 27.28 18.40
N PHE A 180 2.93 28.31 17.61
CA PHE A 180 3.81 29.42 17.28
C PHE A 180 3.93 30.39 18.46
N ALA A 181 5.11 30.94 18.63
CA ALA A 181 5.41 31.95 19.65
C ALA A 181 5.14 33.37 19.17
N THR A 182 5.16 33.58 17.84
CA THR A 182 4.99 34.88 17.19
C THR A 182 3.80 34.87 16.22
N LEU A 183 3.42 36.06 15.72
CA LEU A 183 2.40 36.20 14.67
C LEU A 183 3.00 36.10 13.24
N ASP A 184 4.30 35.94 13.14
CA ASP A 184 5.01 35.77 11.87
C ASP A 184 5.58 34.36 11.74
N PRO A 185 4.81 33.43 11.13
CA PRO A 185 5.23 32.04 10.97
C PRO A 185 6.37 31.88 9.98
N ILE A 186 6.55 32.81 9.04
CA ILE A 186 7.61 32.78 8.04
C ILE A 186 8.95 33.02 8.71
N ARG A 187 9.05 34.07 9.52
CA ARG A 187 10.25 34.41 10.25
C ARG A 187 10.56 33.39 11.35
N GLU A 188 9.55 32.94 12.10
CA GLU A 188 9.76 31.93 13.17
C GLU A 188 10.33 30.62 12.65
N LEU A 189 9.97 30.23 11.42
CA LEU A 189 10.45 29.02 10.79
C LEU A 189 11.68 29.21 9.87
N ASN A 190 12.28 30.39 9.85
CA ASN A 190 13.41 30.76 8.98
C ASN A 190 13.13 30.39 7.51
N LEU A 191 12.08 30.99 6.95
CA LEU A 191 11.65 30.76 5.57
C LEU A 191 11.97 31.95 4.63
N GLU A 192 12.73 32.95 5.09
CA GLU A 192 13.07 34.15 4.31
C GLU A 192 13.89 33.84 3.05
N ASP A 193 14.67 32.76 3.07
CA ASP A 193 15.46 32.30 1.92
C ASP A 193 14.68 31.35 0.98
N PHE A 194 13.39 31.14 1.27
CA PHE A 194 12.50 30.30 0.45
C PHE A 194 11.63 31.16 -0.46
N ASN A 195 11.10 30.57 -1.52
CA ASN A 195 10.12 31.24 -2.36
C ASN A 195 8.73 31.11 -1.74
N VAL A 196 8.37 32.04 -0.85
CA VAL A 196 7.10 32.00 -0.10
C VAL A 196 6.04 32.81 -0.83
N VAL A 197 4.94 32.18 -1.19
CA VAL A 197 3.76 32.79 -1.82
C VAL A 197 2.57 32.61 -0.85
N VAL A 198 1.87 33.71 -0.54
CA VAL A 198 0.82 33.71 0.48
C VAL A 198 -0.48 34.24 -0.13
N PRO A 199 -1.21 33.40 -0.92
CA PRO A 199 -2.49 33.77 -1.50
C PRO A 199 -3.64 33.66 -0.50
N ASN A 200 -4.68 34.49 -0.65
CA ASN A 200 -5.95 34.41 0.07
C ASN A 200 -6.81 33.27 -0.47
N ILE A 201 -6.36 32.00 -0.34
CA ILE A 201 -6.99 30.82 -0.97
C ILE A 201 -8.45 30.69 -0.54
N THR A 202 -8.73 30.86 0.76
CA THR A 202 -10.08 30.67 1.30
C THR A 202 -11.04 31.76 0.79
N GLU A 203 -10.68 33.06 0.87
CA GLU A 203 -11.54 34.15 0.44
C GLU A 203 -11.71 34.19 -1.09
N MET A 204 -10.66 33.90 -1.87
CA MET A 204 -10.78 33.82 -3.33
C MET A 204 -11.65 32.65 -3.78
N THR A 205 -11.60 31.51 -3.06
CA THR A 205 -12.52 30.39 -3.32
C THR A 205 -13.96 30.80 -3.06
N LYS A 206 -14.26 31.49 -1.95
CA LYS A 206 -15.61 31.99 -1.66
C LYS A 206 -16.09 32.99 -2.72
N ALA A 207 -15.22 33.92 -3.13
CA ALA A 207 -15.53 34.89 -4.16
C ALA A 207 -15.85 34.21 -5.50
N ALA A 208 -15.08 33.21 -5.91
CA ALA A 208 -15.32 32.44 -7.13
C ALA A 208 -16.63 31.63 -7.08
N LEU A 209 -17.16 31.34 -5.90
CA LEU A 209 -18.35 30.52 -5.68
C LEU A 209 -19.55 31.32 -5.14
N ALA A 210 -19.49 32.65 -5.09
CA ALA A 210 -20.51 33.49 -4.46
C ALA A 210 -21.94 33.30 -5.05
N ASP A 211 -22.04 32.97 -6.33
CA ASP A 211 -23.29 32.71 -7.06
C ASP A 211 -23.65 31.21 -7.18
N SER A 212 -22.91 30.32 -6.51
CA SER A 212 -23.09 28.85 -6.59
C SER A 212 -24.33 28.32 -5.84
N GLY A 213 -24.94 29.13 -4.99
CA GLY A 213 -26.03 28.72 -4.09
C GLY A 213 -25.63 27.84 -2.94
N LEU A 214 -24.30 27.60 -2.75
CA LEU A 214 -23.77 26.85 -1.63
C LEU A 214 -23.65 27.71 -0.37
N ASP A 215 -23.76 27.08 0.81
CA ASP A 215 -23.46 27.74 2.05
C ASP A 215 -21.94 27.99 2.22
N ASN A 216 -21.59 28.90 3.13
CA ASN A 216 -20.20 29.28 3.37
C ASN A 216 -19.30 28.08 3.72
N LYS A 217 -19.78 27.09 4.49
CA LYS A 217 -19.06 25.91 4.89
C LYS A 217 -18.77 24.98 3.70
N ALA A 218 -19.72 24.84 2.79
CA ALA A 218 -19.55 24.05 1.56
C ALA A 218 -18.57 24.72 0.59
N MET A 219 -18.64 26.08 0.45
CA MET A 219 -17.69 26.83 -0.37
C MET A 219 -16.26 26.69 0.14
N VAL A 220 -16.02 26.83 1.44
CA VAL A 220 -14.69 26.68 2.04
C VAL A 220 -14.12 25.28 1.86
N LYS A 221 -14.95 24.24 1.80
CA LYS A 221 -14.47 22.88 1.52
C LYS A 221 -13.91 22.69 0.10
N CYS A 222 -14.15 23.63 -0.81
CA CYS A 222 -13.59 23.59 -2.16
C CYS A 222 -12.20 24.25 -2.28
N LYS A 223 -11.65 24.84 -1.20
CA LYS A 223 -10.37 25.57 -1.21
C LYS A 223 -9.17 24.71 -1.65
N ASN A 224 -9.23 23.42 -1.39
CA ASN A 224 -8.21 22.47 -1.84
C ASN A 224 -8.16 22.34 -3.38
N MET A 225 -9.27 22.54 -4.06
CA MET A 225 -9.30 22.55 -5.53
C MET A 225 -8.72 23.86 -6.10
N PHE A 226 -8.83 24.97 -5.39
CA PHE A 226 -8.12 26.20 -5.74
C PHE A 226 -6.60 25.98 -5.70
N ALA A 227 -6.10 25.37 -4.62
CA ALA A 227 -4.68 25.01 -4.50
C ALA A 227 -4.23 24.04 -5.60
N LEU A 228 -5.10 23.10 -6.02
CA LEU A 228 -4.83 22.20 -7.16
C LEU A 228 -4.69 22.98 -8.46
N GLY A 229 -5.56 23.98 -8.70
CA GLY A 229 -5.49 24.86 -9.87
C GLY A 229 -4.15 25.60 -9.96
N ILE A 230 -3.65 26.13 -8.85
CA ILE A 230 -2.30 26.75 -8.81
C ILE A 230 -1.23 25.73 -9.26
N CYS A 231 -1.28 24.50 -8.77
CA CYS A 231 -0.32 23.46 -9.15
C CYS A 231 -0.43 23.08 -10.63
N PHE A 232 -1.62 23.03 -11.19
CA PHE A 232 -1.82 22.75 -12.61
C PHE A 232 -1.20 23.83 -13.48
N TYR A 233 -1.33 25.11 -13.12
CA TYR A 233 -0.63 26.20 -13.80
C TYR A 233 0.89 26.07 -13.67
N LEU A 234 1.41 25.89 -12.45
CA LEU A 234 2.85 25.83 -12.19
C LEU A 234 3.55 24.73 -12.99
N TYR A 235 2.92 23.57 -13.14
CA TYR A 235 3.49 22.42 -13.82
C TYR A 235 2.91 22.15 -15.20
N ASN A 236 2.19 23.12 -15.75
CA ASN A 236 1.57 23.03 -17.08
C ASN A 236 0.78 21.72 -17.28
N ARG A 237 -0.16 21.46 -16.36
CA ARG A 237 -1.00 20.26 -16.35
C ARG A 237 -2.41 20.56 -16.84
N PRO A 238 -3.00 19.70 -17.69
CA PRO A 238 -4.41 19.84 -18.11
C PRO A 238 -5.35 19.55 -16.94
N GLU A 239 -6.45 20.28 -16.87
CA GLU A 239 -7.44 20.17 -15.78
C GLU A 239 -8.54 19.15 -16.09
N ASP A 240 -8.67 18.73 -17.37
CA ASP A 240 -9.80 17.94 -17.88
C ASP A 240 -10.00 16.65 -17.08
N HIS A 241 -8.94 15.91 -16.78
CA HIS A 241 -9.03 14.67 -16.01
C HIS A 241 -9.61 14.91 -14.61
N ALA A 242 -9.12 15.93 -13.91
CA ALA A 242 -9.59 16.26 -12.57
C ALA A 242 -11.06 16.68 -12.60
N LYS A 243 -11.46 17.50 -13.57
CA LYS A 243 -12.85 17.93 -13.76
C LYS A 243 -13.78 16.75 -14.08
N HIS A 244 -13.36 15.85 -14.97
CA HIS A 244 -14.11 14.63 -15.27
C HIS A 244 -14.26 13.72 -14.05
N TYR A 245 -13.22 13.56 -13.26
CA TYR A 245 -13.28 12.78 -12.01
C TYR A 245 -14.30 13.38 -11.02
N LEU A 246 -14.30 14.72 -10.86
CA LEU A 246 -15.24 15.42 -9.99
C LEU A 246 -16.69 15.21 -10.45
N ASP A 247 -16.95 15.25 -11.74
CA ASP A 247 -18.26 14.95 -12.30
C ASP A 247 -18.67 13.50 -12.02
N SER A 248 -17.80 12.54 -12.29
CA SER A 248 -18.08 11.12 -12.08
C SER A 248 -18.40 10.79 -10.62
N LYS A 249 -17.72 11.44 -9.69
CA LYS A 249 -17.82 11.19 -8.25
C LYS A 249 -18.97 11.92 -7.58
N PHE A 250 -19.21 13.18 -7.97
CA PHE A 250 -20.12 14.04 -7.24
C PHE A 250 -21.40 14.42 -8.02
N ALA A 251 -21.38 14.50 -9.36
CA ALA A 251 -22.50 15.05 -10.12
C ALA A 251 -23.81 14.27 -9.93
N LYS A 252 -23.76 12.94 -9.77
CA LYS A 252 -24.95 12.11 -9.52
C LYS A 252 -25.60 12.38 -8.16
N LYS A 253 -24.82 12.76 -7.14
CA LYS A 253 -25.30 12.98 -5.76
C LYS A 253 -25.53 14.44 -5.45
N ASN A 254 -24.66 15.31 -5.92
CA ASN A 254 -24.70 16.76 -5.71
C ASN A 254 -24.02 17.50 -6.86
N PRO A 255 -24.75 17.83 -7.95
CA PRO A 255 -24.21 18.54 -9.11
C PRO A 255 -23.58 19.90 -8.74
N ALA A 256 -24.17 20.63 -7.77
CA ALA A 256 -23.64 21.92 -7.33
C ALA A 256 -22.24 21.80 -6.71
N ILE A 257 -21.96 20.74 -5.96
CA ILE A 257 -20.63 20.48 -5.41
C ILE A 257 -19.63 20.11 -6.52
N ALA A 258 -20.04 19.33 -7.52
CA ALA A 258 -19.17 19.02 -8.66
C ALA A 258 -18.76 20.30 -9.39
N GLU A 259 -19.73 21.15 -9.69
CA GLU A 259 -19.50 22.41 -10.40
C GLU A 259 -18.65 23.39 -9.57
N ALA A 260 -18.92 23.52 -8.27
CA ALA A 260 -18.15 24.36 -7.37
C ALA A 260 -16.66 23.95 -7.32
N ASN A 261 -16.38 22.65 -7.23
CA ASN A 261 -15.00 22.16 -7.23
C ASN A 261 -14.28 22.47 -8.56
N LYS A 262 -14.96 22.30 -9.69
CA LYS A 262 -14.39 22.65 -11.03
C LYS A 262 -14.08 24.14 -11.12
N ARG A 263 -15.02 25.01 -10.71
CA ARG A 263 -14.83 26.47 -10.67
C ARG A 263 -13.69 26.89 -9.73
N ALA A 264 -13.50 26.18 -8.62
CA ALA A 264 -12.39 26.44 -7.72
C ALA A 264 -11.03 26.09 -8.36
N ILE A 265 -10.94 25.01 -9.18
CA ILE A 265 -9.74 24.70 -9.97
C ILE A 265 -9.45 25.86 -10.95
N ASP A 266 -10.45 26.27 -11.75
CA ASP A 266 -10.30 27.36 -12.72
C ASP A 266 -9.84 28.66 -12.04
N ALA A 267 -10.41 28.99 -10.88
CA ALA A 267 -10.05 30.17 -10.12
C ALA A 267 -8.59 30.14 -9.63
N GLY A 268 -8.12 28.99 -9.12
CA GLY A 268 -6.73 28.80 -8.69
C GLY A 268 -5.74 28.87 -9.86
N TYR A 269 -6.08 28.27 -11.00
CA TYR A 269 -5.27 28.34 -12.22
C TYR A 269 -5.15 29.80 -12.70
N ASN A 270 -6.27 30.49 -12.82
CA ASN A 270 -6.32 31.90 -13.25
C ASN A 270 -5.62 32.83 -12.28
N TYR A 271 -5.71 32.57 -10.95
CA TYR A 271 -4.94 33.32 -9.97
C TYR A 271 -3.44 33.22 -10.25
N ALA A 272 -2.92 32.01 -10.39
CA ALA A 272 -1.50 31.80 -10.62
C ALA A 272 -1.03 32.41 -11.95
N ALA A 273 -1.87 32.36 -13.00
CA ALA A 273 -1.57 32.93 -14.31
C ALA A 273 -1.51 34.47 -14.31
N ASN A 274 -2.38 35.14 -13.52
CA ASN A 274 -2.60 36.59 -13.62
C ASN A 274 -1.84 37.41 -12.56
N THR A 275 -1.41 36.79 -11.45
CA THR A 275 -0.79 37.55 -10.34
C THR A 275 0.72 37.74 -10.46
N HIS A 276 1.37 37.04 -11.40
CA HIS A 276 2.84 37.08 -11.60
C HIS A 276 3.66 36.80 -10.33
N GLN A 277 3.07 36.14 -9.33
CA GLN A 277 3.76 35.78 -8.09
C GLN A 277 4.73 34.60 -8.28
N PHE A 278 4.57 33.88 -9.40
CA PHE A 278 5.45 32.76 -9.75
C PHE A 278 6.38 33.19 -10.89
N ALA A 279 7.67 33.26 -10.59
CA ALA A 279 8.68 33.72 -11.55
C ALA A 279 8.85 32.77 -12.76
N ASN A 280 8.57 31.49 -12.58
CA ASN A 280 8.71 30.44 -13.58
C ASN A 280 7.51 29.49 -13.57
N THR A 281 7.24 28.88 -14.70
CA THR A 281 6.45 27.67 -14.82
C THR A 281 7.36 26.52 -15.22
N TYR A 282 6.92 25.29 -14.96
CA TYR A 282 7.76 24.11 -15.12
C TYR A 282 7.10 23.10 -16.05
N THR A 283 7.92 22.37 -16.79
CA THR A 283 7.51 21.19 -17.52
C THR A 283 8.35 20.01 -17.07
N VAL A 284 7.71 18.86 -16.95
CA VAL A 284 8.39 17.58 -16.74
C VAL A 284 8.07 16.71 -17.96
N ALA A 285 9.10 16.32 -18.68
CA ALA A 285 8.93 15.51 -19.89
C ALA A 285 8.20 14.21 -19.59
N SER A 286 7.41 13.73 -20.56
CA SER A 286 6.81 12.40 -20.46
C SER A 286 7.89 11.32 -20.48
N GLY A 287 7.76 10.32 -19.62
CA GLY A 287 8.67 9.18 -19.58
C GLY A 287 8.46 8.22 -20.75
N GLN A 288 9.50 7.47 -21.08
CA GLN A 288 9.38 6.33 -21.97
C GLN A 288 8.89 5.12 -21.16
N MET A 289 7.57 4.99 -21.03
CA MET A 289 6.99 3.80 -20.44
C MET A 289 6.85 2.69 -21.49
N GLU A 290 6.96 1.44 -21.07
CA GLU A 290 6.67 0.31 -21.95
C GLU A 290 5.25 0.42 -22.52
N LYS A 291 5.03 0.00 -23.77
CA LYS A 291 3.68 -0.05 -24.34
C LYS A 291 2.77 -0.96 -23.51
N GLY A 292 1.56 -0.52 -23.25
CA GLY A 292 0.54 -1.28 -22.50
C GLY A 292 -0.57 -0.41 -21.95
N THR A 293 -1.52 -1.04 -21.29
CA THR A 293 -2.58 -0.36 -20.55
C THR A 293 -2.12 -0.17 -19.11
N TYR A 294 -2.22 1.05 -18.61
CA TYR A 294 -1.77 1.42 -17.26
C TYR A 294 -2.94 1.91 -16.40
N ARG A 295 -2.78 1.72 -15.13
CA ARG A 295 -3.64 2.27 -14.10
C ARG A 295 -2.77 2.78 -12.93
N SER A 296 -3.15 3.88 -12.31
CA SER A 296 -2.66 4.24 -10.98
C SER A 296 -3.27 3.26 -9.97
N ILE A 297 -2.43 2.58 -9.19
CA ILE A 297 -2.88 1.56 -8.25
C ILE A 297 -2.18 1.71 -6.90
N SER A 298 -2.95 1.60 -5.81
CA SER A 298 -2.39 1.47 -4.46
C SER A 298 -2.10 0.01 -4.11
N GLY A 299 -1.16 -0.22 -3.20
CA GLY A 299 -0.79 -1.58 -2.83
C GLY A 299 -1.93 -2.39 -2.24
N ASN A 300 -2.82 -1.78 -1.45
CA ASN A 300 -4.00 -2.47 -0.92
C ASN A 300 -4.95 -2.94 -2.03
N VAL A 301 -5.20 -2.10 -3.04
CA VAL A 301 -6.04 -2.47 -4.20
C VAL A 301 -5.34 -3.55 -5.04
N ALA A 302 -4.04 -3.41 -5.25
CA ALA A 302 -3.22 -4.39 -5.97
C ALA A 302 -3.25 -5.76 -5.26
N THR A 303 -3.12 -5.78 -3.92
CA THR A 303 -3.25 -6.99 -3.10
C THR A 303 -4.61 -7.67 -3.31
N ALA A 304 -5.70 -6.92 -3.20
CA ALA A 304 -7.04 -7.48 -3.41
C ALA A 304 -7.20 -8.09 -4.81
N TRP A 305 -6.69 -7.43 -5.84
CA TRP A 305 -6.77 -7.92 -7.21
C TRP A 305 -5.86 -9.14 -7.47
N GLY A 306 -4.67 -9.19 -6.84
CA GLY A 306 -3.78 -10.36 -6.90
C GLY A 306 -4.42 -11.59 -6.26
N LEU A 307 -5.16 -11.43 -5.16
CA LEU A 307 -5.95 -12.52 -4.54
C LEU A 307 -7.08 -12.98 -5.46
N CYS A 308 -7.80 -12.07 -6.12
CA CYS A 308 -8.81 -12.42 -7.12
C CYS A 308 -8.19 -13.20 -8.29
N ALA A 309 -7.01 -12.78 -8.77
CA ALA A 309 -6.27 -13.47 -9.83
C ALA A 309 -5.85 -14.90 -9.42
N ALA A 310 -5.43 -15.10 -8.17
CA ALA A 310 -5.12 -16.43 -7.65
C ALA A 310 -6.37 -17.33 -7.56
N SER A 311 -7.51 -16.77 -7.17
CA SER A 311 -8.82 -17.46 -7.21
C SER A 311 -9.18 -17.90 -8.63
N GLU A 312 -9.09 -17.01 -9.62
CA GLU A 312 -9.36 -17.32 -11.02
C GLU A 312 -8.44 -18.46 -11.54
N LYS A 313 -7.13 -18.36 -11.25
CA LYS A 313 -6.14 -19.34 -11.73
C LYS A 313 -6.19 -20.69 -11.03
N SER A 314 -6.77 -20.78 -9.84
CA SER A 314 -7.01 -22.03 -9.14
C SER A 314 -8.38 -22.64 -9.43
N GLY A 315 -9.33 -21.86 -9.97
CA GLY A 315 -10.72 -22.24 -10.13
C GLY A 315 -11.49 -22.36 -8.80
N LEU A 316 -10.92 -21.90 -7.68
CA LEU A 316 -11.54 -21.96 -6.36
C LEU A 316 -12.15 -20.61 -5.99
N PRO A 317 -13.36 -20.58 -5.39
CA PRO A 317 -13.99 -19.34 -4.96
C PRO A 317 -13.18 -18.67 -3.84
N LEU A 318 -12.98 -17.37 -3.93
CA LEU A 318 -12.29 -16.57 -2.91
C LEU A 318 -13.23 -16.28 -1.73
N PHE A 319 -12.74 -16.58 -0.54
CA PHE A 319 -13.39 -16.22 0.73
C PHE A 319 -12.45 -15.37 1.57
N CYS A 320 -12.91 -14.19 2.01
CA CYS A 320 -12.17 -13.33 2.93
C CYS A 320 -12.96 -13.17 4.24
N GLY A 321 -12.44 -13.76 5.33
CA GLY A 321 -12.93 -13.57 6.69
C GLY A 321 -12.01 -12.63 7.45
N SER A 322 -12.47 -11.42 7.81
CA SER A 322 -11.60 -10.40 8.38
C SER A 322 -12.33 -9.46 9.36
N TYR A 323 -11.55 -8.71 10.11
CA TYR A 323 -11.98 -7.60 10.95
C TYR A 323 -11.28 -6.32 10.49
N PRO A 324 -12.00 -5.18 10.40
CA PRO A 324 -11.42 -3.93 9.94
C PRO A 324 -10.33 -3.40 10.87
N ILE A 325 -9.16 -3.10 10.29
CA ILE A 325 -8.05 -2.48 11.00
C ILE A 325 -7.22 -1.63 10.02
N THR A 326 -6.81 -0.43 10.45
CA THR A 326 -5.90 0.42 9.70
C THR A 326 -4.49 -0.19 9.67
N PRO A 327 -3.83 -0.27 8.47
CA PRO A 327 -4.27 0.21 7.16
C PRO A 327 -4.88 -0.87 6.25
N ALA A 328 -5.17 -2.07 6.73
CA ALA A 328 -5.57 -3.23 5.93
C ALA A 328 -7.03 -3.22 5.44
N THR A 329 -7.90 -2.40 6.04
CA THR A 329 -9.36 -2.38 5.77
C THR A 329 -9.70 -2.24 4.29
N VAL A 330 -8.91 -1.45 3.54
CA VAL A 330 -9.14 -1.20 2.10
C VAL A 330 -9.12 -2.49 1.28
N ILE A 331 -8.34 -3.52 1.68
CA ILE A 331 -8.31 -4.82 1.00
C ILE A 331 -9.68 -5.50 1.13
N LEU A 332 -10.25 -5.55 2.35
CA LEU A 332 -11.57 -6.13 2.59
C LEU A 332 -12.66 -5.37 1.83
N GLU A 333 -12.61 -4.04 1.83
CA GLU A 333 -13.55 -3.19 1.09
C GLU A 333 -13.48 -3.40 -0.43
N GLU A 334 -12.26 -3.55 -0.97
CA GLU A 334 -12.09 -3.80 -2.41
C GLU A 334 -12.58 -5.21 -2.79
N LEU A 335 -12.29 -6.23 -1.98
CA LEU A 335 -12.80 -7.58 -2.18
C LEU A 335 -14.34 -7.63 -2.09
N ALA A 336 -14.94 -6.89 -1.18
CA ALA A 336 -16.39 -6.83 -1.03
C ALA A 336 -17.11 -6.27 -2.27
N LYS A 337 -16.43 -5.49 -3.09
CA LYS A 337 -16.96 -4.97 -4.38
C LYS A 337 -16.96 -6.05 -5.48
N ARG A 338 -16.17 -7.13 -5.33
CA ARG A 338 -15.95 -8.15 -6.36
C ARG A 338 -16.96 -9.31 -6.31
N LYS A 339 -18.23 -9.00 -6.07
CA LYS A 339 -19.32 -9.99 -6.13
C LYS A 339 -19.49 -10.57 -7.54
N ASP A 340 -19.17 -9.79 -8.56
CA ASP A 340 -19.11 -10.19 -9.97
C ASP A 340 -18.13 -11.35 -10.22
N LEU A 341 -17.05 -11.46 -9.43
CA LEU A 341 -16.08 -12.55 -9.46
C LEU A 341 -16.40 -13.67 -8.46
N GLY A 342 -17.56 -13.68 -7.84
CA GLY A 342 -17.96 -14.69 -6.86
C GLY A 342 -17.25 -14.59 -5.50
N VAL A 343 -16.57 -13.46 -5.22
CA VAL A 343 -15.87 -13.24 -3.95
C VAL A 343 -16.86 -13.16 -2.80
N LYS A 344 -16.59 -13.92 -1.75
CA LYS A 344 -17.36 -13.92 -0.49
C LYS A 344 -16.55 -13.22 0.60
N THR A 345 -17.14 -12.23 1.25
CA THR A 345 -16.51 -11.51 2.36
C THR A 345 -17.36 -11.61 3.61
N VAL A 346 -16.71 -11.82 4.75
CA VAL A 346 -17.32 -11.79 6.08
C VAL A 346 -16.53 -10.82 6.94
N GLN A 347 -17.22 -9.78 7.43
CA GLN A 347 -16.71 -8.94 8.50
C GLN A 347 -17.11 -9.56 9.83
N ALA A 348 -16.12 -10.04 10.56
CA ALA A 348 -16.29 -10.64 11.88
C ALA A 348 -16.28 -9.59 13.00
N GLU A 349 -16.64 -10.00 14.21
CA GLU A 349 -16.63 -9.15 15.41
C GLU A 349 -15.22 -8.87 15.94
N ASP A 350 -14.24 -9.73 15.63
CA ASP A 350 -12.82 -9.55 15.97
C ASP A 350 -11.91 -10.34 15.03
N GLU A 351 -10.60 -10.23 15.24
CA GLU A 351 -9.58 -10.88 14.42
C GLU A 351 -9.57 -12.39 14.56
N ILE A 352 -9.92 -12.93 15.73
CA ILE A 352 -9.96 -14.39 16.00
C ILE A 352 -11.11 -15.01 15.20
N ALA A 353 -12.31 -14.45 15.29
CA ALA A 353 -13.46 -14.89 14.51
C ALA A 353 -13.18 -14.76 13.00
N GLY A 354 -12.51 -13.68 12.57
CA GLY A 354 -12.13 -13.46 11.17
C GLY A 354 -11.28 -14.60 10.60
N ILE A 355 -10.18 -14.97 11.25
CA ILE A 355 -9.32 -16.06 10.79
C ILE A 355 -9.99 -17.43 10.93
N CYS A 356 -10.78 -17.68 11.98
CA CYS A 356 -11.47 -18.95 12.17
C CYS A 356 -12.52 -19.19 11.07
N THR A 357 -13.26 -18.15 10.64
CA THR A 357 -14.17 -18.26 9.49
C THR A 357 -13.44 -18.58 8.19
N ALA A 358 -12.25 -17.98 7.99
CA ALA A 358 -11.40 -18.26 6.82
C ALA A 358 -10.89 -19.71 6.83
N ILE A 359 -10.45 -20.25 7.99
CA ILE A 359 -10.04 -21.65 8.13
C ILE A 359 -11.21 -22.60 7.80
N GLY A 360 -12.42 -22.31 8.30
CA GLY A 360 -13.61 -23.08 7.97
C GLY A 360 -13.94 -23.05 6.48
N ALA A 361 -13.80 -21.90 5.83
CA ALA A 361 -13.99 -21.75 4.39
C ALA A 361 -12.93 -22.53 3.58
N SER A 362 -11.66 -22.53 4.04
CA SER A 362 -10.60 -23.36 3.46
C SER A 362 -10.91 -24.84 3.55
N PHE A 363 -11.35 -25.32 4.73
CA PHE A 363 -11.80 -26.71 4.89
C PHE A 363 -12.91 -27.07 3.91
N ALA A 364 -13.84 -26.14 3.65
CA ALA A 364 -14.95 -26.31 2.71
C ALA A 364 -14.57 -26.15 1.21
N GLY A 365 -13.30 -25.99 0.87
CA GLY A 365 -12.84 -25.95 -0.53
C GLY A 365 -12.81 -24.55 -1.13
N ASN A 366 -12.69 -23.49 -0.33
CA ASN A 366 -12.48 -22.14 -0.84
C ASN A 366 -11.01 -21.74 -0.72
N PHE A 367 -10.55 -20.86 -1.63
CA PHE A 367 -9.33 -20.11 -1.41
C PHE A 367 -9.58 -19.08 -0.30
N ALA A 368 -9.01 -19.30 0.87
CA ALA A 368 -9.31 -18.53 2.07
C ALA A 368 -8.24 -17.49 2.40
N VAL A 369 -8.70 -16.31 2.79
CA VAL A 369 -7.86 -15.16 3.10
C VAL A 369 -8.37 -14.47 4.36
N THR A 370 -7.45 -13.92 5.14
CA THR A 370 -7.74 -12.94 6.21
C THR A 370 -6.76 -11.79 6.11
N THR A 371 -7.21 -10.57 6.42
CA THR A 371 -6.37 -9.36 6.38
C THR A 371 -6.25 -8.76 7.76
N THR A 372 -5.10 -8.18 8.09
CA THR A 372 -4.85 -7.61 9.41
C THR A 372 -3.65 -6.64 9.41
N SER A 373 -3.25 -6.23 10.58
CA SER A 373 -2.02 -5.51 10.94
C SER A 373 -1.46 -6.12 12.22
N GLY A 374 -0.26 -5.75 12.65
CA GLY A 374 0.46 -6.37 13.77
C GLY A 374 -0.37 -6.75 15.00
N PRO A 375 -1.20 -5.86 15.58
CA PRO A 375 -2.04 -6.24 16.73
C PRO A 375 -2.98 -7.40 16.44
N GLY A 376 -3.58 -7.41 15.25
CA GLY A 376 -4.48 -8.49 14.85
C GLY A 376 -3.72 -9.77 14.47
N LEU A 377 -2.49 -9.68 13.95
CA LEU A 377 -1.65 -10.86 13.74
C LEU A 377 -1.35 -11.54 15.09
N SER A 378 -1.13 -10.77 16.16
CA SER A 378 -0.98 -11.29 17.52
C SER A 378 -2.21 -12.08 17.98
N LEU A 379 -3.41 -11.55 17.76
CA LEU A 379 -4.67 -12.23 18.12
C LEU A 379 -4.92 -13.47 17.27
N LYS A 380 -4.43 -13.53 16.05
CA LYS A 380 -4.59 -14.65 15.12
C LYS A 380 -3.58 -15.79 15.33
N SER A 381 -2.61 -15.65 16.25
CA SER A 381 -1.46 -16.56 16.40
C SER A 381 -1.87 -18.02 16.62
N GLU A 382 -2.82 -18.30 17.53
CA GLU A 382 -3.27 -19.66 17.79
C GLU A 382 -4.00 -20.26 16.57
N ALA A 383 -4.93 -19.53 15.97
CA ALA A 383 -5.66 -19.99 14.80
C ALA A 383 -4.72 -20.22 13.59
N LEU A 384 -3.67 -19.41 13.44
CA LEU A 384 -2.63 -19.65 12.44
C LEU A 384 -1.87 -20.96 12.72
N GLY A 385 -1.58 -21.26 14.01
CA GLY A 385 -1.05 -22.56 14.44
C GLY A 385 -1.99 -23.72 14.11
N LEU A 386 -3.32 -23.54 14.30
CA LEU A 386 -4.31 -24.50 13.88
C LEU A 386 -4.29 -24.75 12.36
N ALA A 387 -4.15 -23.72 11.55
CA ALA A 387 -4.03 -23.86 10.09
C ALA A 387 -2.77 -24.64 9.69
N VAL A 388 -1.63 -24.46 10.39
CA VAL A 388 -0.43 -25.28 10.22
C VAL A 388 -0.69 -26.73 10.58
N MET A 389 -1.34 -27.00 11.72
CA MET A 389 -1.63 -28.36 12.19
C MET A 389 -2.62 -29.10 11.27
N THR A 390 -3.60 -28.41 10.74
CA THR A 390 -4.60 -28.99 9.83
C THR A 390 -4.11 -29.06 8.39
N GLU A 391 -3.00 -28.41 8.08
CA GLU A 391 -2.44 -28.28 6.74
C GLU A 391 -3.50 -27.80 5.74
N LEU A 392 -4.14 -26.67 6.07
CA LEU A 392 -5.12 -26.01 5.22
C LEU A 392 -4.51 -24.76 4.56
N PRO A 393 -4.78 -24.53 3.27
CA PRO A 393 -4.33 -23.32 2.60
C PRO A 393 -5.03 -22.08 3.17
N LEU A 394 -4.22 -21.08 3.54
CA LEU A 394 -4.71 -19.81 4.07
C LEU A 394 -3.71 -18.70 3.73
N VAL A 395 -4.18 -17.56 3.26
CA VAL A 395 -3.34 -16.36 3.16
C VAL A 395 -3.70 -15.40 4.28
N VAL A 396 -2.71 -15.03 5.08
CA VAL A 396 -2.81 -13.98 6.09
C VAL A 396 -2.06 -12.77 5.56
N VAL A 397 -2.79 -11.74 5.16
CA VAL A 397 -2.19 -10.47 4.73
C VAL A 397 -2.02 -9.58 5.95
N ASP A 398 -0.78 -9.27 6.27
CA ASP A 398 -0.40 -8.37 7.35
C ASP A 398 0.16 -7.07 6.79
N VAL A 399 -0.61 -5.99 6.93
CA VAL A 399 -0.18 -4.64 6.55
C VAL A 399 0.43 -3.98 7.78
N GLN A 400 1.75 -4.06 7.87
CA GLN A 400 2.52 -3.63 9.03
C GLN A 400 2.41 -2.12 9.29
N ARG A 401 2.43 -1.74 10.55
CA ARG A 401 2.43 -0.36 11.04
C ARG A 401 3.30 -0.22 12.27
N GLY A 402 3.62 1.00 12.68
CA GLY A 402 4.40 1.23 13.88
C GLY A 402 3.74 0.63 15.13
N GLY A 403 4.47 -0.26 15.80
CA GLY A 403 4.07 -0.93 17.05
C GLY A 403 4.71 -0.28 18.27
N PRO A 404 4.65 -0.93 19.47
CA PRO A 404 3.81 -2.08 19.82
C PRO A 404 2.34 -1.73 20.09
N SER A 405 1.47 -2.74 20.20
CA SER A 405 0.01 -2.61 20.44
C SER A 405 -0.63 -1.71 19.37
N THR A 406 -1.46 -0.76 19.75
CA THR A 406 -2.05 0.21 18.82
C THR A 406 -0.97 1.07 18.14
N GLY A 407 0.08 1.42 18.86
CA GLY A 407 1.27 2.10 18.37
C GLY A 407 0.99 3.35 17.57
N LEU A 408 1.49 3.36 16.34
CA LEU A 408 1.29 4.43 15.35
C LEU A 408 0.48 3.89 14.16
N PRO A 409 -0.86 3.85 14.25
CA PRO A 409 -1.71 3.09 13.31
C PRO A 409 -1.64 3.56 11.86
N THR A 410 -1.21 4.79 11.62
CA THR A 410 -1.09 5.39 10.29
C THR A 410 0.34 5.51 9.77
N LYS A 411 1.32 5.06 10.56
CA LYS A 411 2.74 5.20 10.25
C LYS A 411 3.36 3.85 9.86
N THR A 412 4.30 3.89 8.91
CA THR A 412 4.90 2.68 8.34
C THR A 412 6.11 2.21 9.15
N GLU A 413 6.15 0.92 9.44
CA GLU A 413 7.31 0.19 9.95
C GLU A 413 7.28 -1.24 9.43
N GLN A 414 8.38 -1.98 9.59
CA GLN A 414 8.49 -3.42 9.32
C GLN A 414 8.52 -4.19 10.65
N SER A 415 7.54 -3.94 11.52
CA SER A 415 7.54 -4.31 12.93
C SER A 415 7.22 -5.78 13.21
N ASP A 416 6.63 -6.50 12.25
CA ASP A 416 5.94 -7.76 12.54
C ASP A 416 6.66 -9.01 11.99
N LEU A 417 7.88 -8.86 11.42
CA LEU A 417 8.59 -9.99 10.79
C LEU A 417 8.88 -11.14 11.75
N GLN A 418 9.41 -10.87 12.95
CA GLN A 418 9.70 -11.92 13.91
C GLN A 418 8.41 -12.58 14.43
N GLN A 419 7.35 -11.82 14.58
CA GLN A 419 6.04 -12.36 14.92
C GLN A 419 5.50 -13.27 13.81
N ALA A 420 5.62 -12.86 12.53
CA ALA A 420 5.25 -13.68 11.39
C ALA A 420 6.06 -14.98 11.32
N LEU A 421 7.36 -14.93 11.63
CA LEU A 421 8.25 -16.09 11.63
C LEU A 421 8.03 -17.01 12.83
N TYR A 422 7.90 -16.47 14.04
CA TYR A 422 8.02 -17.22 15.30
C TYR A 422 6.87 -17.02 16.29
N GLY A 423 5.91 -16.15 16.01
CA GLY A 423 4.87 -15.70 16.96
C GLY A 423 3.76 -16.73 17.24
N ARG A 424 4.05 -18.03 17.20
CA ARG A 424 3.10 -19.11 17.49
C ARG A 424 3.69 -20.05 18.53
N ASN A 425 2.83 -20.80 19.23
CA ASN A 425 3.29 -21.83 20.13
C ASN A 425 3.76 -23.07 19.37
N GLY A 426 4.72 -23.80 19.94
CA GLY A 426 5.30 -25.03 19.38
C GLY A 426 6.06 -24.82 18.07
N GLU A 427 6.42 -25.91 17.42
CA GLU A 427 7.10 -25.94 16.14
C GLU A 427 6.08 -25.74 15.00
N SER A 428 5.80 -24.49 14.69
CA SER A 428 4.73 -24.08 13.76
C SER A 428 5.28 -23.26 12.59
N PRO A 429 5.99 -23.91 11.62
CA PRO A 429 6.61 -23.22 10.49
C PRO A 429 5.56 -22.73 9.49
N VAL A 430 5.75 -21.52 8.99
CA VAL A 430 4.90 -20.93 7.92
C VAL A 430 5.76 -20.30 6.83
N ALA A 431 5.24 -20.25 5.61
CA ALA A 431 5.84 -19.44 4.56
C ALA A 431 5.58 -17.96 4.82
N VAL A 432 6.62 -17.13 4.65
CA VAL A 432 6.54 -15.67 4.81
C VAL A 432 7.10 -15.02 3.56
N ILE A 433 6.30 -14.20 2.92
CA ILE A 433 6.69 -13.39 1.75
C ILE A 433 6.34 -11.93 1.98
N ALA A 434 7.01 -11.02 1.27
CA ALA A 434 6.83 -9.58 1.45
C ALA A 434 6.73 -8.87 0.10
N ALA A 435 5.71 -8.04 -0.08
CA ALA A 435 5.61 -7.12 -1.20
C ALA A 435 6.59 -5.95 -1.03
N SER A 436 7.04 -5.33 -2.11
CA SER A 436 8.09 -4.32 -2.07
C SER A 436 7.74 -2.98 -2.72
N MET A 437 6.72 -2.94 -3.56
CA MET A 437 6.21 -1.75 -4.24
C MET A 437 4.68 -1.83 -4.31
N PRO A 438 3.98 -0.70 -4.46
CA PRO A 438 2.51 -0.73 -4.60
C PRO A 438 2.02 -1.65 -5.70
N SER A 439 2.65 -1.62 -6.88
CA SER A 439 2.23 -2.43 -8.04
C SER A 439 2.55 -3.92 -7.88
N ASP A 440 3.65 -4.29 -7.22
CA ASP A 440 4.03 -5.69 -7.06
C ASP A 440 3.25 -6.41 -5.93
N CYS A 441 2.49 -5.66 -5.12
CA CYS A 441 1.51 -6.24 -4.22
C CYS A 441 0.52 -7.19 -4.94
N PHE A 442 0.19 -6.91 -6.20
CA PHE A 442 -0.59 -7.82 -7.04
C PHE A 442 0.10 -9.16 -7.22
N HIS A 443 1.37 -9.11 -7.64
CA HIS A 443 2.15 -10.32 -7.90
C HIS A 443 2.36 -11.16 -6.63
N TYR A 444 2.75 -10.52 -5.52
CA TYR A 444 3.01 -11.27 -4.29
C TYR A 444 1.75 -11.74 -3.59
N ALA A 445 0.60 -11.10 -3.80
CA ALA A 445 -0.69 -11.63 -3.36
C ALA A 445 -1.11 -12.87 -4.17
N PHE A 446 -0.84 -12.88 -5.49
CA PHE A 446 -1.01 -14.05 -6.34
C PHE A 446 -0.10 -15.19 -5.87
N GLU A 447 1.19 -14.92 -5.65
CA GLU A 447 2.19 -15.91 -5.21
C GLU A 447 1.86 -16.48 -3.82
N ALA A 448 1.37 -15.63 -2.89
CA ALA A 448 0.88 -16.11 -1.59
C ALA A 448 -0.24 -17.14 -1.75
N GLY A 449 -1.20 -16.86 -2.63
CA GLY A 449 -2.29 -17.78 -2.96
C GLY A 449 -1.78 -19.07 -3.61
N ARG A 450 -0.87 -18.96 -4.58
CA ARG A 450 -0.25 -20.10 -5.26
C ARG A 450 0.48 -21.02 -4.28
N ILE A 451 1.36 -20.45 -3.45
CA ILE A 451 2.11 -21.20 -2.45
C ILE A 451 1.16 -21.87 -1.45
N ALA A 452 0.18 -21.12 -0.92
CA ALA A 452 -0.76 -21.66 0.06
C ALA A 452 -1.51 -22.88 -0.48
N MET A 453 -2.08 -22.77 -1.68
CA MET A 453 -2.92 -23.81 -2.26
C MET A 453 -2.13 -25.01 -2.76
N GLU A 454 -0.98 -24.80 -3.42
CA GLU A 454 -0.18 -25.91 -3.96
C GLU A 454 0.60 -26.68 -2.88
N HIS A 455 0.97 -26.04 -1.78
CA HIS A 455 1.69 -26.66 -0.67
C HIS A 455 0.80 -27.00 0.54
N MET A 456 -0.49 -26.73 0.48
CA MET A 456 -1.43 -26.99 1.58
C MET A 456 -0.90 -26.46 2.92
N THR A 457 -0.66 -25.15 2.99
CA THR A 457 -0.05 -24.49 4.15
C THR A 457 -0.50 -23.05 4.25
N PRO A 458 -0.57 -22.46 5.46
CA PRO A 458 -0.76 -21.01 5.55
C PRO A 458 0.49 -20.25 5.04
N VAL A 459 0.24 -19.06 4.48
CA VAL A 459 1.25 -18.10 4.04
C VAL A 459 0.97 -16.75 4.67
N VAL A 460 1.97 -16.12 5.27
CA VAL A 460 1.89 -14.73 5.71
C VAL A 460 2.48 -13.84 4.61
N LEU A 461 1.63 -12.96 4.08
CA LEU A 461 2.04 -11.92 3.14
C LEU A 461 2.21 -10.60 3.91
N LEU A 462 3.45 -10.15 4.02
CA LEU A 462 3.79 -8.87 4.66
C LEU A 462 3.72 -7.73 3.63
N SER A 463 3.03 -6.68 3.99
CA SER A 463 3.06 -5.36 3.38
C SER A 463 3.35 -4.35 4.48
N ASP A 464 3.31 -3.05 4.20
CA ASP A 464 3.43 -2.00 5.22
C ASP A 464 2.62 -0.77 4.82
N GLY A 465 2.44 0.15 5.77
CA GLY A 465 1.60 1.33 5.58
C GLY A 465 2.02 2.22 4.41
N PHE A 466 3.32 2.25 4.06
CA PHE A 466 3.83 3.04 2.94
C PHE A 466 3.38 2.45 1.59
N ILE A 467 3.75 1.19 1.30
CA ILE A 467 3.40 0.59 0.00
C ILE A 467 1.90 0.29 -0.12
N ALA A 468 1.23 -0.01 0.97
CA ALA A 468 -0.21 -0.30 0.98
C ALA A 468 -1.06 0.89 0.55
N ASN A 469 -0.73 2.09 1.03
CA ASN A 469 -1.46 3.33 0.75
C ASN A 469 -0.84 4.13 -0.40
N GLY A 470 0.46 3.99 -0.66
CA GLY A 470 1.15 4.60 -1.79
C GLY A 470 0.62 4.08 -3.12
N SER A 471 0.72 4.90 -4.16
CA SER A 471 0.28 4.56 -5.52
C SER A 471 1.40 4.81 -6.52
N GLU A 472 1.40 4.01 -7.57
CA GLU A 472 2.26 4.17 -8.75
C GLU A 472 1.53 3.74 -10.03
N PRO A 473 1.99 4.14 -11.22
CA PRO A 473 1.49 3.60 -12.49
C PRO A 473 1.80 2.11 -12.59
N TRP A 474 0.77 1.31 -12.73
CA TRP A 474 0.86 -0.15 -12.87
C TRP A 474 0.42 -0.58 -14.26
N LYS A 475 1.29 -1.25 -14.98
CA LYS A 475 0.96 -1.91 -16.25
C LYS A 475 0.10 -3.12 -15.96
N ILE A 476 -1.16 -3.09 -16.42
CA ILE A 476 -2.09 -4.20 -16.20
C ILE A 476 -1.56 -5.44 -16.90
N PRO A 477 -1.25 -6.52 -16.17
CA PRO A 477 -0.71 -7.73 -16.76
C PRO A 477 -1.79 -8.51 -17.51
N SER A 478 -1.38 -9.28 -18.50
CA SER A 478 -2.25 -10.30 -19.05
C SER A 478 -2.36 -11.48 -18.09
N MET A 479 -3.57 -11.96 -17.83
CA MET A 479 -3.75 -13.19 -17.04
C MET A 479 -3.17 -14.43 -17.71
N LYS A 480 -2.83 -14.37 -19.02
CA LYS A 480 -2.10 -15.44 -19.72
C LYS A 480 -0.65 -15.57 -19.23
N ASP A 481 -0.07 -14.50 -18.70
CA ASP A 481 1.30 -14.48 -18.19
C ASP A 481 1.42 -15.11 -16.79
N TYR A 482 0.30 -15.36 -16.12
CA TYR A 482 0.24 -15.99 -14.81
C TYR A 482 -0.06 -17.48 -14.93
N PRO A 483 0.68 -18.35 -14.21
CA PRO A 483 0.50 -19.79 -14.29
C PRO A 483 -0.85 -20.23 -13.72
N THR A 484 -1.36 -21.36 -14.19
CA THR A 484 -2.45 -22.07 -13.52
C THR A 484 -1.97 -22.54 -12.16
N ILE A 485 -2.80 -22.39 -11.14
CA ILE A 485 -2.53 -22.90 -9.80
C ILE A 485 -3.20 -24.27 -9.69
N ASN A 486 -2.44 -25.29 -9.27
CA ASN A 486 -2.87 -26.67 -9.23
C ASN A 486 -2.86 -27.20 -7.79
N PRO A 487 -3.91 -26.92 -6.98
CA PRO A 487 -4.04 -27.52 -5.65
C PRO A 487 -4.17 -29.04 -5.76
N PRO A 488 -3.71 -29.83 -4.76
CA PRO A 488 -3.80 -31.30 -4.77
C PRO A 488 -5.22 -31.78 -4.40
N ILE A 489 -6.22 -31.30 -5.13
CA ILE A 489 -7.64 -31.66 -4.91
C ILE A 489 -7.87 -33.09 -5.34
N ILE A 490 -8.63 -33.84 -4.55
CA ILE A 490 -9.00 -35.22 -4.82
C ILE A 490 -10.52 -35.41 -4.73
N ASP A 491 -11.08 -36.12 -5.68
CA ASP A 491 -12.50 -36.49 -5.73
C ASP A 491 -12.76 -37.99 -5.44
N LYS A 492 -11.76 -38.84 -5.57
CA LYS A 492 -11.77 -40.27 -5.26
C LYS A 492 -10.36 -40.80 -5.06
N THR A 493 -10.20 -41.92 -4.38
CA THR A 493 -8.91 -42.64 -4.30
C THR A 493 -8.60 -43.31 -5.66
N GLU A 494 -7.32 -43.30 -6.04
CA GLU A 494 -6.89 -43.81 -7.37
C GLU A 494 -7.15 -45.30 -7.54
N ASP A 495 -6.95 -46.11 -6.50
CA ASP A 495 -7.05 -47.56 -6.47
C ASP A 495 -8.34 -48.09 -5.78
N GLY A 496 -9.25 -47.22 -5.41
CA GLY A 496 -10.45 -47.57 -4.63
C GLY A 496 -10.17 -48.07 -3.20
N GLY A 497 -8.93 -47.92 -2.74
CA GLY A 497 -8.52 -48.24 -1.38
C GLY A 497 -8.96 -47.18 -0.36
N PRO A 498 -8.64 -47.38 0.93
CA PRO A 498 -8.99 -46.39 1.96
C PRO A 498 -8.26 -45.08 1.77
N PHE A 499 -8.97 -43.96 1.94
CA PHE A 499 -8.38 -42.64 1.84
C PHE A 499 -7.35 -42.37 2.95
N MET A 500 -6.17 -41.90 2.54
CA MET A 500 -5.07 -41.52 3.43
C MET A 500 -4.90 -40.00 3.39
N PRO A 501 -5.62 -39.24 4.24
CA PRO A 501 -5.75 -37.77 4.15
C PRO A 501 -4.45 -37.00 4.36
N TYR A 502 -3.43 -37.63 4.95
CA TYR A 502 -2.11 -37.04 5.19
C TYR A 502 -0.99 -37.70 4.36
N ALA A 503 -1.30 -38.59 3.42
CA ALA A 503 -0.36 -38.96 2.38
C ALA A 503 0.06 -37.71 1.57
N ARG A 504 1.34 -37.61 1.27
CA ARG A 504 1.92 -36.39 0.68
C ARG A 504 2.48 -36.63 -0.71
N ASN A 505 2.33 -35.65 -1.57
CA ASN A 505 2.92 -35.61 -2.89
C ASN A 505 4.41 -35.16 -2.84
N GLU A 506 5.03 -34.93 -4.01
CA GLU A 506 6.41 -34.46 -4.15
C GLU A 506 6.67 -33.08 -3.51
N LYS A 507 5.63 -32.23 -3.38
CA LYS A 507 5.68 -30.93 -2.66
C LYS A 507 5.51 -31.07 -1.15
N LEU A 508 5.41 -32.29 -0.65
CA LEU A 508 5.03 -32.61 0.75
C LEU A 508 3.65 -32.07 1.14
N ALA A 509 2.81 -31.78 0.16
CA ALA A 509 1.43 -31.36 0.35
C ALA A 509 0.51 -32.57 0.48
N ARG A 510 -0.41 -32.54 1.44
CA ARG A 510 -1.47 -33.56 1.57
C ARG A 510 -2.56 -33.37 0.52
N SER A 511 -3.31 -34.42 0.22
CA SER A 511 -4.51 -34.31 -0.63
C SER A 511 -5.58 -33.43 0.03
N TRP A 512 -6.26 -32.61 -0.80
CA TRP A 512 -7.36 -31.75 -0.35
C TRP A 512 -8.70 -32.32 -0.80
N ALA A 513 -9.34 -33.05 0.13
CA ALA A 513 -10.68 -33.58 -0.07
C ALA A 513 -11.72 -32.64 0.56
N PHE A 514 -12.76 -32.31 -0.20
CA PHE A 514 -13.83 -31.43 0.27
C PHE A 514 -14.92 -32.23 1.00
N PRO A 515 -15.58 -31.64 2.03
CA PRO A 515 -16.69 -32.30 2.71
C PRO A 515 -17.80 -32.74 1.74
N GLY A 516 -18.41 -33.92 2.02
CA GLY A 516 -19.50 -34.47 1.23
C GLY A 516 -19.07 -35.38 0.07
N LYS A 517 -17.77 -35.65 -0.10
CA LYS A 517 -17.27 -36.61 -1.09
C LYS A 517 -17.24 -38.00 -0.47
N ALA A 518 -18.07 -38.91 -1.01
CA ALA A 518 -18.19 -40.30 -0.52
C ALA A 518 -16.83 -41.03 -0.68
N GLY A 519 -16.42 -41.77 0.37
CA GLY A 519 -15.16 -42.50 0.42
C GLY A 519 -13.93 -41.65 0.75
N LEU A 520 -14.13 -40.34 0.97
CA LEU A 520 -13.06 -39.41 1.39
C LEU A 520 -13.31 -38.83 2.80
N GLU A 521 -14.18 -39.46 3.55
CA GLU A 521 -14.48 -39.05 4.92
C GLU A 521 -13.21 -39.14 5.77
N HIS A 522 -12.86 -38.07 6.42
CA HIS A 522 -11.67 -38.01 7.26
C HIS A 522 -11.78 -36.94 8.34
N ARG A 523 -10.94 -37.07 9.33
CA ARG A 523 -10.85 -36.11 10.42
C ARG A 523 -9.81 -35.03 10.11
N VAL A 524 -10.18 -33.77 10.36
CA VAL A 524 -9.27 -32.63 10.39
C VAL A 524 -9.40 -31.97 11.77
N GLY A 525 -8.29 -31.73 12.43
CA GLY A 525 -8.28 -31.12 13.78
C GLY A 525 -6.91 -30.73 14.26
N GLY A 526 -6.85 -29.96 15.35
CA GLY A 526 -5.62 -29.40 15.92
C GLY A 526 -4.77 -30.40 16.72
N LEU A 527 -5.29 -31.59 17.09
CA LEU A 527 -4.51 -32.60 17.79
C LEU A 527 -3.49 -33.24 16.86
N GLU A 528 -2.37 -33.72 17.42
CA GLU A 528 -1.40 -34.48 16.64
C GLU A 528 -2.02 -35.78 16.11
N LYS A 529 -1.59 -36.18 14.93
CA LYS A 529 -2.24 -37.23 14.16
C LYS A 529 -1.22 -38.14 13.47
N ASP A 530 -1.68 -39.34 13.17
CA ASP A 530 -0.92 -40.28 12.34
C ASP A 530 -0.59 -39.66 10.98
N LYS A 531 0.65 -39.86 10.54
CA LYS A 531 1.24 -39.24 9.33
C LYS A 531 0.54 -39.59 8.02
N LEU A 532 -0.32 -40.62 8.00
CA LEU A 532 -1.05 -41.07 6.81
C LEU A 532 -2.57 -41.01 7.02
N LYS A 533 -3.06 -41.63 8.11
CA LYS A 533 -4.48 -41.86 8.37
C LYS A 533 -5.19 -40.63 8.96
N GLY A 534 -4.46 -39.71 9.57
CA GLY A 534 -5.06 -38.54 10.23
C GLY A 534 -5.80 -38.85 11.55
N SER A 535 -5.77 -40.10 12.03
CA SER A 535 -6.27 -40.48 13.36
C SER A 535 -5.39 -39.88 14.46
N ILE A 536 -5.96 -39.57 15.62
CA ILE A 536 -5.18 -39.02 16.74
C ILE A 536 -4.05 -39.98 17.08
N SER A 537 -2.85 -39.45 17.25
CA SER A 537 -1.65 -40.17 17.65
C SER A 537 -0.96 -39.47 18.80
N ILE A 538 -0.62 -40.24 19.83
CA ILE A 538 0.19 -39.81 20.96
C ILE A 538 1.60 -40.43 20.92
N ASP A 539 1.94 -41.12 19.82
CA ASP A 539 3.21 -41.76 19.63
C ASP A 539 4.34 -40.72 19.48
N PRO A 540 5.40 -40.77 20.31
CA PRO A 540 6.44 -39.77 20.27
C PRO A 540 7.26 -39.74 18.96
N GLN A 541 7.45 -40.88 18.32
CA GLN A 541 8.18 -40.97 17.05
C GLN A 541 7.35 -40.35 15.92
N ASN A 542 6.03 -40.64 15.88
CA ASN A 542 5.12 -40.01 14.95
C ASN A 542 5.06 -38.49 15.13
N HIS A 543 5.04 -37.97 16.35
CA HIS A 543 5.07 -36.55 16.64
C HIS A 543 6.34 -35.89 16.09
N GLN A 544 7.52 -36.49 16.35
CA GLN A 544 8.77 -35.98 15.79
C GLN A 544 8.78 -35.99 14.25
N GLU A 545 8.27 -37.07 13.65
CA GLU A 545 8.21 -37.18 12.19
C GLU A 545 7.25 -36.13 11.58
N MET A 546 6.08 -35.92 12.17
CA MET A 546 5.13 -34.90 11.72
C MET A 546 5.70 -33.49 11.85
N THR A 547 6.44 -33.20 12.91
CA THR A 547 7.16 -31.94 13.11
C THR A 547 8.21 -31.72 12.00
N ASN A 548 9.01 -32.74 11.71
CA ASN A 548 10.01 -32.70 10.64
C ASN A 548 9.36 -32.53 9.25
N LEU A 549 8.25 -33.20 8.97
CA LEU A 549 7.52 -33.10 7.71
C LEU A 549 6.94 -31.70 7.49
N ARG A 550 6.36 -31.06 8.52
CA ARG A 550 5.88 -29.67 8.45
C ARG A 550 7.03 -28.70 8.15
N ALA A 551 8.17 -28.87 8.82
CA ALA A 551 9.37 -28.05 8.58
C ALA A 551 9.94 -28.27 7.15
N ALA A 552 10.06 -29.54 6.73
CA ALA A 552 10.55 -29.89 5.40
C ALA A 552 9.64 -29.36 4.28
N LYS A 553 8.33 -29.37 4.46
CA LYS A 553 7.37 -28.81 3.51
C LYS A 553 7.64 -27.32 3.28
N ILE A 554 7.80 -26.52 4.35
CA ILE A 554 8.13 -25.10 4.22
C ILE A 554 9.48 -24.90 3.55
N ALA A 555 10.52 -25.64 3.96
CA ALA A 555 11.84 -25.54 3.35
C ALA A 555 11.81 -25.87 1.84
N LYS A 556 11.01 -26.86 1.44
CA LYS A 556 10.87 -27.31 0.05
C LYS A 556 10.23 -26.29 -0.88
N ILE A 557 9.50 -25.30 -0.36
CA ILE A 557 8.98 -24.18 -1.15
C ILE A 557 10.11 -23.45 -1.89
N ALA A 558 11.36 -23.45 -1.35
CA ALA A 558 12.52 -22.87 -2.01
C ALA A 558 12.78 -23.41 -3.42
N ASP A 559 12.40 -24.67 -3.68
CA ASP A 559 12.53 -25.31 -5.01
C ASP A 559 11.50 -24.80 -6.03
N TYR A 560 10.46 -24.09 -5.59
CA TYR A 560 9.32 -23.63 -6.40
C TYR A 560 9.18 -22.11 -6.44
N ILE A 561 10.19 -21.40 -5.97
CA ILE A 561 10.28 -19.93 -6.02
C ILE A 561 11.57 -19.52 -6.76
N PRO A 562 11.64 -18.30 -7.33
CA PRO A 562 12.83 -17.82 -8.01
C PRO A 562 14.08 -17.84 -7.13
N HIS A 563 15.23 -18.10 -7.71
CA HIS A 563 16.53 -17.92 -7.06
C HIS A 563 16.72 -16.45 -6.67
N GLN A 564 17.47 -16.21 -5.59
CA GLN A 564 17.83 -14.85 -5.18
C GLN A 564 18.70 -14.18 -6.26
N THR A 565 18.46 -12.88 -6.47
CA THR A 565 19.19 -12.07 -7.45
C THR A 565 19.83 -10.85 -6.81
N VAL A 566 20.78 -10.24 -7.51
CA VAL A 566 21.45 -9.00 -7.15
C VAL A 566 21.10 -7.93 -8.18
N TYR A 567 20.75 -6.75 -7.72
CA TYR A 567 20.65 -5.56 -8.54
C TYR A 567 22.00 -4.82 -8.49
N GLY A 568 22.59 -4.56 -9.63
CA GLY A 568 23.92 -4.00 -9.78
C GLY A 568 24.95 -5.05 -10.18
N ASP A 569 26.22 -4.88 -9.76
CA ASP A 569 27.28 -5.80 -10.09
C ASP A 569 27.16 -7.10 -9.25
N PRO A 570 27.56 -8.25 -9.80
CA PRO A 570 27.43 -9.53 -9.10
C PRO A 570 28.38 -9.68 -7.91
N GLU A 571 29.36 -8.78 -7.76
CA GLU A 571 30.37 -8.75 -6.68
C GLU A 571 30.75 -7.29 -6.38
N GLY A 572 31.28 -7.02 -5.20
CA GLY A 572 31.64 -5.63 -4.85
C GLY A 572 32.17 -5.43 -3.43
N ASP A 573 32.25 -4.15 -3.08
CA ASP A 573 32.75 -3.75 -1.75
C ASP A 573 31.65 -3.78 -0.69
N LEU A 574 30.39 -3.49 -1.07
CA LEU A 574 29.24 -3.42 -0.18
C LEU A 574 28.02 -4.06 -0.84
N LEU A 575 27.40 -5.03 -0.15
CA LEU A 575 26.09 -5.54 -0.46
C LEU A 575 25.06 -4.91 0.49
N VAL A 576 24.14 -4.14 -0.08
CA VAL A 576 22.97 -3.65 0.65
C VAL A 576 21.91 -4.74 0.64
N VAL A 577 21.41 -5.10 1.80
CA VAL A 577 20.35 -6.09 1.99
C VAL A 577 19.12 -5.39 2.54
N GLY A 578 17.97 -5.63 1.94
CA GLY A 578 16.68 -5.14 2.41
C GLY A 578 15.55 -6.08 2.03
N TRP A 579 14.36 -5.78 2.51
CA TRP A 579 13.16 -6.54 2.22
C TRP A 579 11.92 -5.64 2.25
N GLY A 580 10.77 -6.13 1.72
CA GLY A 580 9.50 -5.41 1.82
C GLY A 580 9.56 -4.00 1.23
N GLY A 581 8.85 -3.05 1.83
CA GLY A 581 8.69 -1.67 1.34
C GLY A 581 9.95 -0.80 1.29
N THR A 582 11.11 -1.31 1.70
CA THR A 582 12.39 -0.57 1.63
C THR A 582 13.00 -0.53 0.23
N ARG A 583 12.51 -1.35 -0.73
CA ARG A 583 13.14 -1.56 -2.05
C ARG A 583 13.45 -0.27 -2.79
N GLY A 584 12.46 0.61 -2.97
CA GLY A 584 12.63 1.80 -3.79
C GLY A 584 13.68 2.76 -3.26
N HIS A 585 13.71 2.95 -1.94
CA HIS A 585 14.69 3.80 -1.28
C HIS A 585 16.10 3.23 -1.37
N LEU A 586 16.26 1.93 -1.11
CA LEU A 586 17.55 1.23 -1.18
C LEU A 586 18.10 1.23 -2.61
N GLN A 587 17.25 0.97 -3.61
CA GLN A 587 17.66 0.94 -5.00
C GLN A 587 18.15 2.32 -5.46
N ASN A 588 17.41 3.40 -5.15
CA ASN A 588 17.84 4.75 -5.50
C ASN A 588 19.13 5.16 -4.78
N ALA A 589 19.33 4.74 -3.53
CA ALA A 589 20.59 4.99 -2.81
C ALA A 589 21.76 4.22 -3.45
N VAL A 590 21.56 2.97 -3.84
CA VAL A 590 22.55 2.17 -4.56
C VAL A 590 22.88 2.79 -5.92
N ASP A 591 21.88 3.23 -6.68
CA ASP A 591 22.08 3.90 -7.97
C ASP A 591 22.93 5.16 -7.82
N LYS A 592 22.67 5.97 -6.79
CA LYS A 592 23.47 7.15 -6.48
C LYS A 592 24.92 6.80 -6.14
N MET A 593 25.15 5.80 -5.28
CA MET A 593 26.50 5.33 -4.95
C MET A 593 27.23 4.81 -6.18
N ARG A 594 26.55 4.07 -7.06
CA ARG A 594 27.11 3.56 -8.32
C ARG A 594 27.45 4.69 -9.30
N ALA A 595 26.62 5.72 -9.38
CA ALA A 595 26.92 6.93 -10.18
C ALA A 595 28.18 7.67 -9.69
N GLU A 596 28.51 7.54 -8.39
CA GLU A 596 29.77 8.04 -7.80
C GLU A 596 30.96 7.07 -7.99
N GLY A 597 30.78 5.99 -8.75
CA GLY A 597 31.83 4.99 -9.04
C GLY A 597 32.09 3.98 -7.90
N LYS A 598 31.19 3.87 -6.91
CA LYS A 598 31.32 2.91 -5.82
C LYS A 598 30.78 1.54 -6.23
N LYS A 599 31.45 0.45 -5.80
CA LYS A 599 31.03 -0.93 -6.06
C LYS A 599 30.02 -1.41 -5.00
N VAL A 600 28.81 -0.89 -5.12
CA VAL A 600 27.67 -1.18 -4.23
C VAL A 600 26.57 -1.85 -5.02
N SER A 601 25.97 -2.90 -4.47
CA SER A 601 24.85 -3.62 -5.08
C SER A 601 23.77 -3.91 -4.06
N LEU A 602 22.54 -4.21 -4.54
CA LEU A 602 21.38 -4.47 -3.72
C LEU A 602 20.93 -5.94 -3.85
N CYS A 603 20.78 -6.63 -2.71
CA CYS A 603 20.12 -7.92 -2.60
C CYS A 603 18.80 -7.72 -1.82
N HIS A 604 17.69 -7.60 -2.54
CA HIS A 604 16.39 -7.34 -1.95
C HIS A 604 15.55 -8.62 -1.87
N PHE A 605 14.89 -8.84 -0.73
CA PHE A 605 14.12 -10.05 -0.45
C PHE A 605 12.62 -9.80 -0.50
N ASN A 606 11.94 -10.64 -1.28
CA ASN A 606 10.48 -10.76 -1.28
C ASN A 606 10.02 -12.10 -0.68
N TYR A 607 10.82 -13.15 -0.85
CA TYR A 607 10.62 -14.42 -0.17
C TYR A 607 11.53 -14.46 1.05
N ILE A 608 10.91 -14.52 2.24
CA ILE A 608 11.62 -14.42 3.52
C ILE A 608 11.83 -15.80 4.15
N ASN A 609 10.76 -16.59 4.21
CA ASN A 609 10.82 -17.97 4.73
C ASN A 609 9.98 -18.92 3.86
N PRO A 610 10.63 -19.87 3.16
CA PRO A 610 12.07 -20.12 3.17
C PRO A 610 12.85 -19.03 2.41
N LEU A 611 14.14 -18.92 2.72
CA LEU A 611 15.05 -18.11 1.89
C LEU A 611 15.17 -18.76 0.50
N PRO A 612 15.21 -17.96 -0.58
CA PRO A 612 15.48 -18.47 -1.93
C PRO A 612 16.86 -19.13 -2.02
N HIS A 613 17.03 -20.04 -3.00
CA HIS A 613 18.35 -20.57 -3.30
C HIS A 613 19.33 -19.47 -3.78
N GLY A 614 20.63 -19.69 -3.57
CA GLY A 614 21.70 -18.82 -4.05
C GLY A 614 22.12 -17.69 -3.10
N VAL A 615 21.43 -17.46 -1.97
CA VAL A 615 21.74 -16.35 -1.04
C VAL A 615 23.17 -16.42 -0.52
N ALA A 616 23.62 -17.56 -0.03
CA ALA A 616 24.97 -17.71 0.50
C ALA A 616 26.06 -17.46 -0.55
N ASP A 617 25.82 -17.87 -1.80
CA ASP A 617 26.76 -17.66 -2.89
C ASP A 617 26.83 -16.19 -3.34
N ILE A 618 25.72 -15.47 -3.22
CA ILE A 618 25.70 -14.02 -3.41
C ILE A 618 26.53 -13.34 -2.32
N PHE A 619 26.25 -13.64 -1.06
CA PHE A 619 26.90 -12.99 0.08
C PHE A 619 28.41 -13.13 0.09
N LYS A 620 28.95 -14.30 -0.31
CA LYS A 620 30.39 -14.57 -0.42
C LYS A 620 31.14 -13.64 -1.37
N ARG A 621 30.46 -13.01 -2.31
CA ARG A 621 31.07 -12.17 -3.36
C ARG A 621 31.26 -10.71 -2.97
N PHE A 622 30.83 -10.35 -1.74
CA PHE A 622 30.93 -8.98 -1.25
C PHE A 622 31.78 -8.92 0.02
N LYS A 623 32.55 -7.82 0.15
CA LYS A 623 33.45 -7.63 1.31
C LYS A 623 32.69 -7.28 2.58
N LYS A 624 31.60 -6.52 2.46
CA LYS A 624 30.73 -6.11 3.57
C LYS A 624 29.26 -6.30 3.19
N ILE A 625 28.43 -6.61 4.17
CA ILE A 625 26.99 -6.75 4.03
C ILE A 625 26.34 -5.79 5.03
N VAL A 626 25.41 -4.95 4.59
CA VAL A 626 24.58 -4.10 5.46
C VAL A 626 23.11 -4.43 5.29
N VAL A 627 22.43 -4.75 6.38
CA VAL A 627 20.98 -4.98 6.39
C VAL A 627 20.29 -3.69 6.81
N CYS A 628 19.37 -3.20 5.99
CA CYS A 628 18.63 -1.96 6.20
C CYS A 628 17.15 -2.27 6.43
N GLU A 629 16.62 -1.93 7.61
CA GLU A 629 15.28 -2.30 8.04
C GLU A 629 14.55 -1.16 8.76
N LEU A 630 13.24 -1.11 8.61
CA LEU A 630 12.38 -0.22 9.39
C LEU A 630 11.91 -0.90 10.69
N ASN A 631 12.87 -1.49 11.41
CA ASN A 631 12.75 -2.14 12.72
C ASN A 631 14.15 -2.27 13.36
N GLU A 632 14.26 -2.89 14.53
CA GLU A 632 15.52 -3.10 15.26
C GLU A 632 16.31 -4.35 14.82
N GLY A 633 16.37 -4.63 13.49
CA GLY A 633 17.21 -5.70 12.95
C GLY A 633 16.57 -7.09 12.96
N GLN A 634 15.26 -7.18 12.75
CA GLN A 634 14.52 -8.44 12.77
C GLN A 634 14.98 -9.40 11.66
N PHE A 635 15.22 -8.89 10.45
CA PHE A 635 15.71 -9.70 9.33
C PHE A 635 17.20 -10.02 9.47
N ALA A 636 18.00 -9.08 9.96
CA ALA A 636 19.41 -9.32 10.26
C ALA A 636 19.55 -10.48 11.28
N ASN A 637 18.71 -10.53 12.31
CA ASN A 637 18.68 -11.61 13.28
C ASN A 637 18.25 -12.95 12.65
N TYR A 638 17.27 -12.92 11.75
CA TYR A 638 16.86 -14.10 10.99
C TYR A 638 18.00 -14.64 10.12
N LEU A 639 18.70 -13.76 9.40
CA LEU A 639 19.84 -14.12 8.56
C LEU A 639 20.99 -14.70 9.40
N ARG A 640 21.30 -14.14 10.58
CA ARG A 640 22.28 -14.71 11.50
C ARG A 640 21.93 -16.14 11.93
N GLY A 641 20.64 -16.41 12.15
CA GLY A 641 20.20 -17.77 12.48
C GLY A 641 20.30 -18.76 11.31
N LYS A 642 20.17 -18.30 10.06
CA LYS A 642 20.17 -19.13 8.85
C LYS A 642 21.53 -19.22 8.16
N LEU A 643 22.32 -18.14 8.21
CA LEU A 643 23.59 -17.96 7.49
C LEU A 643 24.65 -17.42 8.45
N GLN A 644 25.02 -18.23 9.44
CA GLN A 644 25.91 -17.87 10.57
C GLN A 644 27.33 -17.50 10.14
N GLN A 645 27.75 -17.89 8.93
CA GLN A 645 29.11 -17.69 8.43
C GLN A 645 29.38 -16.26 7.91
N PHE A 646 28.40 -15.35 7.97
CA PHE A 646 28.53 -13.97 7.49
C PHE A 646 28.37 -12.98 8.65
N ASP A 647 29.13 -11.90 8.57
CA ASP A 647 28.95 -10.72 9.43
C ASP A 647 27.99 -9.72 8.78
N TYR A 648 27.15 -9.13 9.62
CA TYR A 648 26.10 -8.20 9.15
C TYR A 648 26.25 -6.86 9.87
N GLU A 649 26.61 -5.84 9.12
CA GLU A 649 26.34 -4.45 9.52
C GLU A 649 24.85 -4.19 9.50
N GLN A 650 24.38 -3.22 10.25
CA GLN A 650 22.95 -2.87 10.29
C GLN A 650 22.74 -1.37 10.15
N TYR A 651 21.62 -1.02 9.53
CA TYR A 651 21.05 0.30 9.56
C TYR A 651 19.55 0.19 9.85
N ASN A 652 19.20 0.42 11.10
CA ASN A 652 17.86 0.22 11.65
C ASN A 652 17.19 1.58 11.86
N LYS A 653 15.88 1.66 11.62
CA LYS A 653 15.09 2.87 11.80
C LYS A 653 13.68 2.54 12.31
N CYS A 654 13.28 3.08 13.46
CA CYS A 654 11.94 2.94 14.05
C CYS A 654 11.33 4.33 14.29
N GLU A 655 10.98 5.04 13.21
CA GLU A 655 10.47 6.42 13.28
C GLU A 655 9.06 6.57 12.69
N GLY A 656 8.44 5.45 12.29
CA GLY A 656 7.16 5.49 11.59
C GLY A 656 7.21 6.15 10.21
N GLN A 657 8.40 6.21 9.60
CA GLN A 657 8.68 6.85 8.31
C GLN A 657 9.57 5.96 7.44
N PRO A 658 9.42 6.00 6.12
CA PRO A 658 10.36 5.33 5.22
C PRO A 658 11.78 5.88 5.38
N PHE A 659 12.76 5.15 4.85
CA PHE A 659 14.11 5.69 4.67
C PHE A 659 14.12 6.88 3.72
N THR A 660 15.11 7.78 3.90
CA THR A 660 15.49 8.74 2.86
C THR A 660 16.70 8.21 2.09
N VAL A 661 16.81 8.57 0.80
CA VAL A 661 17.98 8.22 -0.01
C VAL A 661 19.23 8.90 0.56
N THR A 662 19.07 10.09 1.11
CA THR A 662 20.15 10.86 1.73
C THR A 662 20.73 10.16 2.96
N GLU A 663 19.91 9.69 3.90
CA GLU A 663 20.43 8.98 5.09
C GLU A 663 21.08 7.64 4.73
N LEU A 664 20.52 6.92 3.75
CA LEU A 664 21.08 5.67 3.26
C LEU A 664 22.46 5.88 2.61
N THR A 665 22.60 6.85 1.71
CA THR A 665 23.89 7.15 1.06
C THR A 665 24.95 7.59 2.07
N ASN A 666 24.58 8.39 3.07
CA ASN A 666 25.48 8.77 4.15
C ASN A 666 26.00 7.55 4.94
N LYS A 667 25.09 6.62 5.27
CA LYS A 667 25.46 5.36 5.93
C LYS A 667 26.39 4.53 5.04
N PHE A 668 26.08 4.38 3.74
CA PHE A 668 26.92 3.59 2.83
C PHE A 668 28.30 4.20 2.63
N HIS A 669 28.43 5.51 2.53
CA HIS A 669 29.72 6.19 2.54
C HIS A 669 30.53 5.92 3.80
N SER A 670 29.89 5.89 4.97
CA SER A 670 30.57 5.60 6.23
C SER A 670 31.13 4.17 6.31
N LEU A 671 30.45 3.20 5.68
CA LEU A 671 30.86 1.81 5.62
C LEU A 671 31.98 1.53 4.61
N LEU A 672 32.14 2.40 3.62
CA LEU A 672 33.15 2.30 2.56
C LEU A 672 34.46 3.07 2.87
N LYS A 673 34.50 3.79 3.97
CA LYS A 673 35.73 4.39 4.51
C LYS A 673 36.56 3.29 5.21
#